data_fd10bdc995c4a52686fa2d3f9fec037d
#
_entry.id   fd10bdc995c4a52686fa2d3f9fec037d
#
_cell.length_a   1.000
_cell.length_b   1.000
_cell.length_c   1.000
_cell.angle_alpha   90.00
_cell.angle_beta   90.00
_cell.angle_gamma   90.00
#
_symmetry.space_group_name_H-M   'P 1'
#
loop_
_entity.id
_entity.type
_entity.pdbx_description
1 polymer ?
#
loop_
_entity_poly.entity_id
_entity_poly.type
_entity_poly.pdbx_seq_one_letter_code
_entity_poly.pdbx_strand_id
1 'polypeptide(L)'
;MPKQYIKIRGANEHNLKNISLDIPRNELVVLTGLSGSGKSSLAFDTIYAEGQRRYMESLSSYARQFLGQMEKPDVESIEGLSPAISIDQKSTNRNPRSTVGTVTEIYDYMRLLYARIGIPHCPKCGREIRKQTVDQMVDQIMTLPERTKIQLLAPMVRGRKGRHEKVLEQAKRSGYVRVMIDGNLHELSEEITLEKNIKHNIEIVVDRLVVKLGIEKRLTDSIETVMKLSDGLMIVDVAGGEPINFSQSFSCPDCGISIEEVEPRSFSFNNPFGACPDCFGLGYKMEFDEDLMIPDKSLSINEGAIVVLGWQSCAKPGSFSRAILDALAAEYHFDLDTPFKDYPKEIHDILIYGTGGKEVKVHYTGQRGTGVYDVAFEGLIENVNRRYRETFSQASKAEYESFMRITPCTTCHGQRLKQSSLAVTVGGLNIYEATNMSIVKFREFIDDLKLSEMQKMIGEQILKEIRARISFLIDVGLDYLSLSRATGTLSGGEAQRIRLATQIGSGLVGVAYILDEPSIGLHQRDNDKLLKTLEHLRDLGNSVIVVEHDEDTMRAADCIVDIGPGAGEHGGNVVAVGMADQIMKCKESITGAYLSGRIKIPVPKERRSPTGWIKIRGARENNLKNVDVDVPLGIMTCVTGVSGSGKSSLINEILYKALAKKLNRARTIPGDHDGIDGVEQLDKIIAIDQSPIGRTPRSNPATYTGVFDLIRDLFAATTDAKAKGYSKGRFSFNVKGGRCEACSGDGIIKIEMHFLPDVYVPCEVCGGKRYNRETLEVKYKGKSIYDVLNMTVEEALKFFENVPSIARKIATLNDVGLSYIRLGQPSTELSGGEAQRIKLATELSRRGTGKTIYILDEPTTGLHFADVHKLVEILRKLSEGGNTVVVIEHNLDVIKTADYIIDMGPEGGDRGGTVIAKGTPEEIVKVPESYTGQYVKRYLENGDAGLDD
;
A
#
# COMPACT_ATOMS: atom_id res chain seq x y z
N MET A 1 -16.68 17.31 -39.83
CA MET A 1 -17.26 18.12 -38.73
C MET A 1 -16.22 19.12 -38.30
N PRO A 2 -16.56 20.39 -38.00
CA PRO A 2 -15.55 21.32 -37.47
C PRO A 2 -15.00 20.76 -36.19
N LYS A 3 -13.64 20.74 -36.05
CA LYS A 3 -12.97 20.34 -34.80
C LYS A 3 -13.53 21.19 -33.68
N GLN A 4 -14.05 20.52 -32.64
CA GLN A 4 -14.50 21.23 -31.45
C GLN A 4 -13.29 21.39 -30.52
N TYR A 5 -13.13 22.59 -29.98
CA TYR A 5 -12.02 22.93 -29.09
C TYR A 5 -12.54 23.24 -27.69
N ILE A 6 -11.74 22.88 -26.68
CA ILE A 6 -11.82 23.44 -25.36
C ILE A 6 -11.07 24.78 -25.42
N LYS A 7 -11.78 25.89 -25.32
CA LYS A 7 -11.21 27.23 -25.44
C LYS A 7 -11.00 27.82 -24.05
N ILE A 8 -9.75 27.99 -23.67
CA ILE A 8 -9.33 28.58 -22.41
C ILE A 8 -8.94 30.04 -22.68
N ARG A 9 -9.41 30.96 -21.86
CA ARG A 9 -9.06 32.40 -21.94
C ARG A 9 -8.70 32.90 -20.57
N GLY A 10 -7.54 33.56 -20.49
CA GLY A 10 -7.10 34.22 -19.29
C GLY A 10 -6.84 33.35 -18.09
N ALA A 11 -6.24 32.15 -18.26
CA ALA A 11 -5.88 31.31 -17.12
C ALA A 11 -4.68 31.88 -16.38
N ASN A 12 -4.87 32.14 -15.07
CA ASN A 12 -3.89 32.82 -14.22
C ASN A 12 -3.65 32.11 -12.88
N GLU A 13 -4.00 30.84 -12.80
CA GLU A 13 -3.86 30.04 -11.57
C GLU A 13 -2.37 29.81 -11.25
N HIS A 14 -1.99 30.00 -9.99
CA HIS A 14 -0.63 29.86 -9.48
C HIS A 14 0.41 30.68 -10.26
N ASN A 15 1.27 30.01 -11.06
CA ASN A 15 2.31 30.65 -11.86
C ASN A 15 1.93 30.87 -13.33
N LEU A 16 0.70 30.56 -13.74
CA LEU A 16 0.23 30.79 -15.10
C LEU A 16 0.13 32.30 -15.39
N LYS A 17 0.49 32.71 -16.59
CA LYS A 17 0.59 34.10 -17.01
C LYS A 17 -0.47 34.46 -18.06
N ASN A 18 -1.73 34.49 -17.63
CA ASN A 18 -2.88 34.88 -18.47
C ASN A 18 -2.95 34.05 -19.75
N ILE A 19 -2.86 32.74 -19.62
CA ILE A 19 -2.79 31.80 -20.76
C ILE A 19 -4.13 31.79 -21.51
N SER A 20 -4.06 31.95 -22.83
CA SER A 20 -5.18 31.70 -23.74
C SER A 20 -4.80 30.60 -24.73
N LEU A 21 -5.60 29.51 -24.77
CA LEU A 21 -5.25 28.27 -25.46
C LEU A 21 -6.51 27.59 -26.00
N ASP A 22 -6.42 27.01 -27.18
CA ASP A 22 -7.46 26.17 -27.79
C ASP A 22 -6.97 24.72 -27.84
N ILE A 23 -7.52 23.86 -26.99
CA ILE A 23 -7.19 22.43 -26.90
C ILE A 23 -8.20 21.64 -27.76
N PRO A 24 -7.78 20.79 -28.70
CA PRO A 24 -8.70 19.99 -29.50
C PRO A 24 -9.42 18.96 -28.62
N ARG A 25 -10.72 18.75 -28.91
CA ARG A 25 -11.54 17.74 -28.25
C ARG A 25 -11.44 16.39 -28.97
N ASN A 26 -11.65 15.31 -28.19
CA ASN A 26 -11.62 13.93 -28.69
C ASN A 26 -10.27 13.56 -29.31
N GLU A 27 -9.22 14.13 -28.78
CA GLU A 27 -7.83 13.87 -29.17
C GLU A 27 -7.00 13.54 -27.91
N LEU A 28 -5.84 12.92 -28.13
CA LEU A 28 -4.81 12.71 -27.12
C LEU A 28 -3.92 13.95 -27.08
N VAL A 29 -4.03 14.72 -25.99
CA VAL A 29 -3.30 15.98 -25.81
C VAL A 29 -2.28 15.80 -24.67
N VAL A 30 -1.02 16.09 -24.96
CA VAL A 30 0.05 16.03 -23.95
C VAL A 30 0.45 17.43 -23.52
N LEU A 31 0.39 17.69 -22.21
CA LEU A 31 0.92 18.91 -21.57
C LEU A 31 2.33 18.59 -21.08
N THR A 32 3.33 19.26 -21.60
CA THR A 32 4.75 19.03 -21.27
C THR A 32 5.47 20.31 -20.85
N GLY A 33 6.71 20.21 -20.44
CA GLY A 33 7.57 21.32 -20.00
C GLY A 33 8.34 21.02 -18.72
N LEU A 34 9.20 21.89 -18.27
CA LEU A 34 10.03 21.73 -17.09
C LEU A 34 9.21 21.46 -15.80
N SER A 35 9.82 20.81 -14.81
CA SER A 35 9.21 20.69 -13.48
C SER A 35 8.95 22.10 -12.90
N GLY A 36 7.70 22.31 -12.39
CA GLY A 36 7.29 23.64 -11.90
C GLY A 36 6.98 24.69 -12.99
N SER A 37 6.84 24.29 -14.27
CA SER A 37 6.48 25.24 -15.35
C SER A 37 5.01 25.67 -15.38
N GLY A 38 4.10 24.98 -14.65
CA GLY A 38 2.67 25.30 -14.60
C GLY A 38 1.76 24.27 -15.28
N LYS A 39 2.28 23.12 -15.70
CA LYS A 39 1.51 22.03 -16.34
C LYS A 39 0.33 21.57 -15.50
N SER A 40 0.61 21.20 -14.25
CA SER A 40 -0.41 20.70 -13.32
C SER A 40 -1.41 21.82 -12.95
N SER A 41 -0.95 23.07 -12.85
CA SER A 41 -1.84 24.24 -12.64
C SER A 41 -2.83 24.40 -13.78
N LEU A 42 -2.40 24.20 -15.03
CA LEU A 42 -3.31 24.25 -16.18
C LEU A 42 -4.23 23.01 -16.22
N ALA A 43 -3.69 21.80 -16.05
CA ALA A 43 -4.47 20.55 -16.16
C ALA A 43 -5.46 20.37 -15.02
N PHE A 44 -4.99 20.45 -13.77
CA PHE A 44 -5.78 20.09 -12.60
C PHE A 44 -6.44 21.31 -11.93
N ASP A 45 -5.67 22.36 -11.66
CA ASP A 45 -6.19 23.53 -10.92
C ASP A 45 -7.04 24.44 -11.80
N THR A 46 -6.93 24.35 -13.15
CA THR A 46 -7.74 25.14 -14.09
C THR A 46 -8.78 24.27 -14.82
N ILE A 47 -8.36 23.33 -15.68
CA ILE A 47 -9.29 22.58 -16.56
C ILE A 47 -10.16 21.63 -15.76
N TYR A 48 -9.54 20.77 -14.93
CA TYR A 48 -10.29 19.81 -14.12
C TYR A 48 -11.16 20.52 -13.08
N ALA A 49 -10.61 21.51 -12.36
CA ALA A 49 -11.32 22.24 -11.33
C ALA A 49 -12.59 22.91 -11.87
N GLU A 50 -12.51 23.57 -13.05
CA GLU A 50 -13.67 24.19 -13.69
C GLU A 50 -14.69 23.13 -14.21
N GLY A 51 -14.20 22.01 -14.76
CA GLY A 51 -15.07 20.91 -15.19
C GLY A 51 -15.84 20.31 -14.03
N GLN A 52 -15.17 20.07 -12.92
CA GLN A 52 -15.76 19.55 -11.69
C GLN A 52 -16.74 20.56 -11.06
N ARG A 53 -16.38 21.84 -11.01
CA ARG A 53 -17.24 22.90 -10.51
C ARG A 53 -18.56 22.95 -11.28
N ARG A 54 -18.52 22.95 -12.61
CA ARG A 54 -19.73 22.94 -13.46
C ARG A 54 -20.58 21.70 -13.27
N TYR A 55 -19.95 20.55 -13.13
CA TYR A 55 -20.66 19.31 -12.83
C TYR A 55 -21.38 19.43 -11.49
N MET A 56 -20.70 19.91 -10.46
CA MET A 56 -21.27 20.12 -9.13
C MET A 56 -22.42 21.12 -9.14
N GLU A 57 -22.33 22.21 -9.91
CA GLU A 57 -23.42 23.20 -10.08
C GLU A 57 -24.66 22.58 -10.73
N SER A 58 -24.51 21.58 -11.57
CA SER A 58 -25.61 20.86 -12.21
C SER A 58 -26.39 19.95 -11.26
N LEU A 59 -25.81 19.61 -10.10
CA LEU A 59 -26.44 18.76 -9.10
C LEU A 59 -27.51 19.48 -8.28
N SER A 60 -28.40 18.73 -7.63
CA SER A 60 -29.41 19.27 -6.74
C SER A 60 -28.80 20.09 -5.58
N SER A 61 -29.54 21.06 -5.05
CA SER A 61 -29.08 21.85 -3.89
C SER A 61 -28.73 20.98 -2.67
N TYR A 62 -29.44 19.89 -2.49
CA TYR A 62 -29.19 18.92 -1.44
C TYR A 62 -27.81 18.22 -1.63
N ALA A 63 -27.51 17.73 -2.83
CA ALA A 63 -26.22 17.11 -3.12
C ALA A 63 -25.05 18.11 -2.96
N ARG A 64 -25.24 19.38 -3.35
CA ARG A 64 -24.24 20.43 -3.20
C ARG A 64 -23.89 20.75 -1.73
N GLN A 65 -24.86 20.63 -0.81
CA GLN A 65 -24.60 20.81 0.63
C GLN A 65 -23.64 19.76 1.21
N PHE A 66 -23.68 18.52 0.68
CA PHE A 66 -22.78 17.45 1.12
C PHE A 66 -21.40 17.50 0.48
N LEU A 67 -21.31 17.96 -0.77
CA LEU A 67 -20.07 17.92 -1.56
C LEU A 67 -19.23 19.20 -1.42
N GLY A 68 -19.77 20.24 -0.81
CA GLY A 68 -19.12 21.54 -0.64
C GLY A 68 -19.19 22.44 -1.89
N GLN A 69 -18.90 23.73 -1.74
CA GLN A 69 -18.70 24.63 -2.86
C GLN A 69 -17.24 24.60 -3.27
N MET A 70 -16.97 24.32 -4.54
CA MET A 70 -15.64 24.47 -5.12
C MET A 70 -15.42 25.95 -5.49
N GLU A 71 -14.26 26.49 -5.16
CA GLU A 71 -13.86 27.83 -5.61
C GLU A 71 -13.72 27.84 -7.14
N LYS A 72 -14.07 28.97 -7.75
CA LYS A 72 -13.86 29.16 -9.19
C LYS A 72 -12.36 29.34 -9.42
N PRO A 73 -11.74 28.58 -10.33
CA PRO A 73 -10.32 28.79 -10.66
C PRO A 73 -10.14 30.21 -11.27
N ASP A 74 -8.94 30.75 -11.12
CA ASP A 74 -8.57 32.05 -11.67
C ASP A 74 -8.39 31.94 -13.19
N VAL A 75 -9.55 32.03 -13.87
CA VAL A 75 -9.66 31.96 -15.34
C VAL A 75 -10.83 32.84 -15.79
N GLU A 76 -10.65 33.58 -16.87
CA GLU A 76 -11.71 34.40 -17.43
C GLU A 76 -12.89 33.55 -17.91
N SER A 77 -12.60 32.62 -18.82
CA SER A 77 -13.58 31.65 -19.34
C SER A 77 -12.96 30.36 -19.86
N ILE A 78 -13.74 29.27 -19.77
CA ILE A 78 -13.46 27.99 -20.47
C ILE A 78 -14.73 27.59 -21.20
N GLU A 79 -14.65 27.45 -22.54
CA GLU A 79 -15.76 26.99 -23.37
C GLU A 79 -15.50 25.61 -23.92
N GLY A 80 -16.56 24.85 -24.23
CA GLY A 80 -16.45 23.52 -24.83
C GLY A 80 -15.96 22.40 -23.89
N LEU A 81 -15.91 22.65 -22.58
CA LEU A 81 -15.44 21.66 -21.60
C LEU A 81 -16.50 20.57 -21.37
N SER A 82 -16.08 19.32 -21.50
CA SER A 82 -16.86 18.12 -21.11
C SER A 82 -16.80 17.87 -19.61
N PRO A 83 -17.69 17.02 -19.04
CA PRO A 83 -17.47 16.49 -17.70
C PRO A 83 -16.05 15.95 -17.55
N ALA A 84 -15.34 16.34 -16.51
CA ALA A 84 -13.93 16.03 -16.35
C ALA A 84 -13.72 14.97 -15.26
N ILE A 85 -12.84 14.02 -15.52
CA ILE A 85 -12.39 12.98 -14.59
C ILE A 85 -10.88 13.11 -14.42
N SER A 86 -10.44 13.24 -13.18
CA SER A 86 -9.03 13.29 -12.83
C SER A 86 -8.51 11.91 -12.39
N ILE A 87 -7.34 11.54 -12.89
CA ILE A 87 -6.60 10.35 -12.47
C ILE A 87 -5.21 10.80 -12.03
N ASP A 88 -5.13 11.24 -10.77
CA ASP A 88 -3.92 11.76 -10.14
C ASP A 88 -3.09 10.68 -9.45
N GLN A 89 -1.84 11.00 -9.11
CA GLN A 89 -0.92 10.10 -8.42
C GLN A 89 -1.07 10.15 -6.88
N LYS A 90 -1.60 11.24 -6.33
CA LYS A 90 -1.48 11.57 -4.89
C LYS A 90 -2.38 10.76 -3.94
N SER A 91 -3.41 10.11 -4.40
CA SER A 91 -4.39 9.44 -3.54
C SER A 91 -4.20 7.92 -3.44
N THR A 92 -3.18 7.46 -2.73
CA THR A 92 -3.17 6.05 -2.27
C THR A 92 -4.17 5.91 -1.12
N ASN A 93 -5.20 5.11 -1.32
CA ASN A 93 -6.15 4.79 -0.27
C ASN A 93 -5.44 3.97 0.82
N ARG A 94 -5.24 4.57 2.00
CA ARG A 94 -4.57 3.93 3.15
C ARG A 94 -5.50 3.03 3.97
N ASN A 95 -6.72 2.80 3.51
CA ASN A 95 -7.64 1.91 4.20
C ASN A 95 -7.09 0.46 4.13
N PRO A 96 -6.77 -0.18 5.26
CA PRO A 96 -6.18 -1.53 5.27
C PRO A 96 -7.13 -2.61 4.76
N ARG A 97 -8.41 -2.29 4.62
CA ARG A 97 -9.43 -3.19 4.07
C ARG A 97 -9.62 -3.06 2.57
N SER A 98 -9.10 -2.01 1.93
CA SER A 98 -9.17 -1.86 0.49
C SER A 98 -8.17 -2.77 -0.21
N THR A 99 -8.64 -3.50 -1.23
CA THR A 99 -7.82 -4.38 -2.08
C THR A 99 -8.00 -4.00 -3.55
N VAL A 100 -7.11 -4.48 -4.42
CA VAL A 100 -7.25 -4.34 -5.88
C VAL A 100 -8.63 -4.78 -6.33
N GLY A 101 -9.09 -5.96 -5.88
CA GLY A 101 -10.40 -6.51 -6.24
C GLY A 101 -11.58 -5.65 -5.80
N THR A 102 -11.51 -4.97 -4.64
CA THR A 102 -12.60 -4.09 -4.16
C THR A 102 -12.62 -2.75 -4.88
N VAL A 103 -11.47 -2.19 -5.23
CA VAL A 103 -11.39 -0.92 -5.96
C VAL A 103 -11.83 -1.08 -7.42
N THR A 104 -11.54 -2.23 -8.03
CA THR A 104 -11.95 -2.55 -9.41
C THR A 104 -13.37 -3.12 -9.51
N GLU A 105 -14.07 -3.25 -8.37
CA GLU A 105 -15.39 -3.89 -8.26
C GLU A 105 -15.41 -5.37 -8.65
N ILE A 106 -14.30 -5.97 -9.09
CA ILE A 106 -14.23 -7.39 -9.45
C ILE A 106 -14.62 -8.27 -8.27
N TYR A 107 -14.24 -7.88 -7.05
CA TYR A 107 -14.57 -8.62 -5.84
C TYR A 107 -16.09 -8.66 -5.56
N ASP A 108 -16.83 -7.63 -5.94
CA ASP A 108 -18.29 -7.61 -5.79
C ASP A 108 -18.96 -8.59 -6.73
N TYR A 109 -18.50 -8.70 -7.97
CA TYR A 109 -18.93 -9.75 -8.89
C TYR A 109 -18.50 -11.15 -8.43
N MET A 110 -17.30 -11.30 -7.84
CA MET A 110 -16.87 -12.57 -7.26
C MET A 110 -17.76 -13.01 -6.10
N ARG A 111 -18.10 -12.10 -5.19
CA ARG A 111 -19.07 -12.39 -4.10
C ARG A 111 -20.42 -12.88 -4.63
N LEU A 112 -20.91 -12.23 -5.68
CA LEU A 112 -22.14 -12.62 -6.34
C LEU A 112 -22.01 -13.99 -7.01
N LEU A 113 -20.91 -14.25 -7.71
CA LEU A 113 -20.62 -15.52 -8.37
C LEU A 113 -20.62 -16.67 -7.36
N TYR A 114 -19.83 -16.53 -6.27
CA TYR A 114 -19.73 -17.56 -5.23
C TYR A 114 -21.05 -17.79 -4.48
N ALA A 115 -21.85 -16.74 -4.29
CA ALA A 115 -23.17 -16.88 -3.67
C ALA A 115 -24.20 -17.59 -4.57
N ARG A 116 -24.05 -17.51 -5.91
CA ARG A 116 -25.04 -18.03 -6.85
C ARG A 116 -24.70 -19.42 -7.41
N ILE A 117 -23.45 -19.68 -7.69
CA ILE A 117 -23.00 -20.96 -8.28
C ILE A 117 -21.99 -21.71 -7.40
N GLY A 118 -21.58 -21.16 -6.26
CA GLY A 118 -20.66 -21.79 -5.34
C GLY A 118 -21.22 -23.04 -4.70
N ILE A 119 -20.38 -24.02 -4.51
CA ILE A 119 -20.70 -25.31 -3.87
C ILE A 119 -20.18 -25.25 -2.43
N PRO A 120 -21.07 -25.26 -1.42
CA PRO A 120 -20.66 -25.25 -0.03
C PRO A 120 -20.14 -26.61 0.42
N HIS A 121 -19.06 -26.59 1.20
CA HIS A 121 -18.46 -27.78 1.81
C HIS A 121 -18.46 -27.65 3.34
N CYS A 122 -18.38 -28.75 4.02
CA CYS A 122 -18.24 -28.75 5.47
C CYS A 122 -16.83 -28.24 5.86
N PRO A 123 -16.71 -27.18 6.68
CA PRO A 123 -15.39 -26.65 7.06
C PRO A 123 -14.56 -27.62 7.91
N LYS A 124 -15.17 -28.69 8.44
CA LYS A 124 -14.51 -29.68 9.28
C LYS A 124 -14.07 -30.96 8.53
N CYS A 125 -14.96 -31.52 7.71
CA CYS A 125 -14.69 -32.79 7.01
C CYS A 125 -14.55 -32.64 5.48
N GLY A 126 -14.77 -31.45 4.91
CA GLY A 126 -14.65 -31.18 3.47
C GLY A 126 -15.79 -31.75 2.60
N ARG A 127 -16.77 -32.44 3.18
CA ARG A 127 -17.88 -32.99 2.41
C ARG A 127 -18.75 -31.90 1.80
N GLU A 128 -19.17 -32.09 0.55
CA GLU A 128 -20.13 -31.22 -0.13
C GLU A 128 -21.48 -31.21 0.60
N ILE A 129 -22.03 -30.02 0.82
CA ILE A 129 -23.29 -29.80 1.49
C ILE A 129 -24.31 -29.34 0.44
N ARG A 130 -25.37 -30.15 0.24
CA ARG A 130 -26.48 -29.83 -0.66
C ARG A 130 -27.78 -29.76 0.13
N LYS A 131 -28.65 -28.81 -0.21
CA LYS A 131 -30.04 -28.82 0.17
C LYS A 131 -30.71 -29.95 -0.59
N GLN A 132 -31.42 -30.84 0.12
CA GLN A 132 -32.22 -31.89 -0.48
C GLN A 132 -33.70 -31.56 -0.28
N THR A 133 -34.50 -31.65 -1.33
CA THR A 133 -35.93 -31.56 -1.20
C THR A 133 -36.49 -32.87 -0.66
N VAL A 134 -37.71 -32.83 -0.05
CA VAL A 134 -38.37 -34.02 0.44
C VAL A 134 -38.56 -35.05 -0.69
N ASP A 135 -38.92 -34.60 -1.90
CA ASP A 135 -39.05 -35.48 -3.06
C ASP A 135 -37.76 -36.21 -3.42
N GLN A 136 -36.62 -35.46 -3.43
CA GLN A 136 -35.32 -36.08 -3.68
C GLN A 136 -34.90 -37.10 -2.62
N MET A 137 -35.29 -36.85 -1.36
CA MET A 137 -35.05 -37.83 -0.28
C MET A 137 -35.91 -39.08 -0.47
N VAL A 138 -37.17 -38.90 -0.84
CA VAL A 138 -38.07 -40.02 -1.18
C VAL A 138 -37.51 -40.84 -2.34
N ASP A 139 -37.14 -40.17 -3.44
CA ASP A 139 -36.58 -40.83 -4.62
C ASP A 139 -35.31 -41.63 -4.26
N GLN A 140 -34.40 -41.05 -3.47
CA GLN A 140 -33.19 -41.73 -3.04
C GLN A 140 -33.47 -42.94 -2.14
N ILE A 141 -34.44 -42.84 -1.20
CA ILE A 141 -34.83 -43.95 -0.35
C ILE A 141 -35.49 -45.06 -1.17
N MET A 142 -36.25 -44.71 -2.20
CA MET A 142 -36.91 -45.66 -3.08
C MET A 142 -35.95 -46.40 -4.02
N THR A 143 -34.67 -45.92 -4.16
CA THR A 143 -33.60 -46.69 -4.88
C THR A 143 -33.08 -47.89 -4.08
N LEU A 144 -33.39 -47.97 -2.79
CA LEU A 144 -32.98 -49.10 -1.95
C LEU A 144 -33.66 -50.37 -2.43
N PRO A 145 -33.06 -51.57 -2.24
CA PRO A 145 -33.65 -52.84 -2.63
C PRO A 145 -35.06 -53.05 -2.05
N GLU A 146 -35.97 -53.64 -2.85
CA GLU A 146 -37.34 -53.94 -2.39
C GLU A 146 -37.30 -54.87 -1.16
N ARG A 147 -38.20 -54.58 -0.18
CA ARG A 147 -38.27 -55.23 1.15
C ARG A 147 -37.20 -54.83 2.14
N THR A 148 -36.35 -53.85 1.85
CA THR A 148 -35.40 -53.27 2.83
C THR A 148 -36.23 -52.64 3.98
N LYS A 149 -35.87 -53.01 5.21
CA LYS A 149 -36.45 -52.39 6.42
C LYS A 149 -35.67 -51.14 6.76
N ILE A 150 -36.35 -50.01 6.93
CA ILE A 150 -35.77 -48.73 7.27
C ILE A 150 -36.44 -48.12 8.49
N GLN A 151 -35.70 -47.32 9.27
CA GLN A 151 -36.20 -46.48 10.34
C GLN A 151 -35.86 -45.01 10.03
N LEU A 152 -36.87 -44.14 10.18
CA LEU A 152 -36.68 -42.72 10.02
C LEU A 152 -36.42 -42.11 11.40
N LEU A 153 -35.24 -41.55 11.59
CA LEU A 153 -34.76 -41.02 12.85
C LEU A 153 -34.62 -39.49 12.79
N ALA A 154 -35.16 -38.80 13.79
CA ALA A 154 -34.99 -37.36 14.00
C ALA A 154 -33.90 -37.09 15.01
N PRO A 155 -32.70 -36.60 14.61
CA PRO A 155 -31.61 -36.34 15.49
C PRO A 155 -31.86 -35.05 16.32
N MET A 156 -32.16 -35.24 17.61
CA MET A 156 -32.46 -34.17 18.58
C MET A 156 -31.22 -33.68 19.32
N VAL A 157 -30.28 -34.56 19.64
CA VAL A 157 -29.06 -34.28 20.34
C VAL A 157 -27.91 -34.98 19.61
N ARG A 158 -26.84 -34.23 19.31
CA ARG A 158 -25.63 -34.73 18.62
C ARG A 158 -24.41 -34.37 19.41
N GLY A 159 -23.74 -35.35 19.98
CA GLY A 159 -22.43 -35.23 20.66
C GLY A 159 -22.38 -34.19 21.78
N ARG A 160 -23.51 -33.96 22.49
CA ARG A 160 -23.60 -32.98 23.58
C ARG A 160 -23.61 -33.67 24.93
N LYS A 161 -22.88 -33.11 25.89
CA LYS A 161 -22.94 -33.56 27.31
C LYS A 161 -24.22 -33.09 27.95
N GLY A 162 -24.79 -33.92 28.81
CA GLY A 162 -25.97 -33.58 29.55
C GLY A 162 -26.89 -34.79 29.78
N ARG A 163 -27.82 -34.71 30.72
CA ARG A 163 -28.85 -35.75 30.97
C ARG A 163 -30.02 -35.70 29.98
N HIS A 164 -30.19 -34.58 29.26
CA HIS A 164 -31.20 -34.38 28.19
C HIS A 164 -32.64 -34.78 28.54
N GLU A 165 -33.01 -34.77 29.82
CA GLU A 165 -34.32 -35.17 30.35
C GLU A 165 -35.45 -34.42 29.65
N LYS A 166 -35.31 -33.10 29.41
CA LYS A 166 -36.35 -32.30 28.73
C LYS A 166 -36.63 -32.78 27.30
N VAL A 167 -35.62 -33.24 26.59
CA VAL A 167 -35.77 -33.71 25.19
C VAL A 167 -36.52 -35.03 25.19
N LEU A 168 -36.19 -35.94 26.12
CA LEU A 168 -36.86 -37.22 26.27
C LEU A 168 -38.31 -37.04 26.73
N GLU A 169 -38.57 -36.17 27.71
CA GLU A 169 -39.93 -35.84 28.15
C GLU A 169 -40.76 -35.21 27.03
N GLN A 170 -40.20 -34.30 26.25
CA GLN A 170 -40.92 -33.68 25.14
C GLN A 170 -41.26 -34.71 24.06
N ALA A 171 -40.33 -35.62 23.72
CA ALA A 171 -40.61 -36.72 22.79
C ALA A 171 -41.72 -37.61 23.28
N LYS A 172 -41.75 -37.98 24.59
CA LYS A 172 -42.77 -38.77 25.22
C LYS A 172 -44.15 -38.07 25.21
N ARG A 173 -44.19 -36.78 25.51
CA ARG A 173 -45.42 -35.95 25.45
C ARG A 173 -45.99 -35.82 24.05
N SER A 174 -45.11 -35.80 23.04
CA SER A 174 -45.48 -35.73 21.61
C SER A 174 -45.94 -37.07 21.04
N GLY A 175 -46.00 -38.13 21.87
CA GLY A 175 -46.58 -39.45 21.50
C GLY A 175 -45.58 -40.40 20.81
N TYR A 176 -44.28 -40.07 20.79
CA TYR A 176 -43.29 -41.01 20.28
C TYR A 176 -43.03 -42.13 21.29
N VAL A 177 -42.79 -43.33 20.76
CA VAL A 177 -42.65 -44.53 21.59
C VAL A 177 -41.20 -44.97 21.77
N ARG A 178 -40.32 -44.65 20.78
CA ARG A 178 -38.93 -45.16 20.76
C ARG A 178 -37.95 -44.07 20.47
N VAL A 179 -36.77 -44.24 21.03
CA VAL A 179 -35.64 -43.36 20.85
C VAL A 179 -34.36 -44.20 20.68
N MET A 180 -33.49 -43.79 19.78
CA MET A 180 -32.13 -44.31 19.63
C MET A 180 -31.19 -43.43 20.48
N ILE A 181 -30.43 -44.04 21.38
CA ILE A 181 -29.44 -43.33 22.22
C ILE A 181 -28.11 -44.03 22.08
N ASP A 182 -27.15 -43.31 21.58
CA ASP A 182 -25.77 -43.80 21.33
C ASP A 182 -25.76 -45.12 20.54
N GLY A 183 -26.66 -45.23 19.55
CA GLY A 183 -26.85 -46.38 18.69
C GLY A 183 -27.70 -47.53 19.27
N ASN A 184 -28.21 -47.39 20.49
CA ASN A 184 -29.04 -48.39 21.13
C ASN A 184 -30.50 -47.94 21.15
N LEU A 185 -31.43 -48.87 20.83
CA LEU A 185 -32.88 -48.60 20.81
C LEU A 185 -33.44 -48.73 22.22
N HIS A 186 -34.13 -47.69 22.70
CA HIS A 186 -34.82 -47.63 23.99
C HIS A 186 -36.32 -47.31 23.81
N GLU A 187 -37.15 -47.80 24.71
CA GLU A 187 -38.53 -47.38 24.77
C GLU A 187 -38.72 -46.17 25.71
N LEU A 188 -39.39 -45.12 25.25
CA LEU A 188 -39.67 -43.93 26.05
C LEU A 188 -40.62 -44.19 27.25
N SER A 189 -41.19 -45.38 27.35
CA SER A 189 -41.92 -45.88 28.51
C SER A 189 -41.00 -46.20 29.69
N GLU A 190 -39.74 -46.57 29.41
CA GLU A 190 -38.73 -46.92 30.40
C GLU A 190 -38.12 -45.65 31.03
N GLU A 191 -37.55 -45.82 32.25
CA GLU A 191 -36.82 -44.76 32.92
C GLU A 191 -35.39 -44.69 32.34
N ILE A 192 -35.15 -43.69 31.49
CA ILE A 192 -33.84 -43.50 30.84
C ILE A 192 -33.03 -42.47 31.61
N THR A 193 -31.91 -42.90 32.19
CA THR A 193 -30.99 -42.04 32.93
C THR A 193 -29.67 -41.93 32.19
N LEU A 194 -29.30 -40.71 31.74
CA LEU A 194 -28.06 -40.46 31.00
C LEU A 194 -27.00 -39.80 31.91
N GLU A 195 -25.71 -40.09 31.64
CA GLU A 195 -24.61 -39.53 32.39
C GLU A 195 -24.33 -38.08 31.95
N LYS A 196 -24.28 -37.17 32.94
CA LYS A 196 -24.12 -35.74 32.70
C LYS A 196 -22.80 -35.35 31.96
N ASN A 197 -21.71 -36.12 32.16
CA ASN A 197 -20.36 -35.79 31.70
C ASN A 197 -19.97 -36.46 30.40
N ILE A 198 -20.79 -37.38 29.88
CA ILE A 198 -20.60 -38.09 28.62
C ILE A 198 -21.33 -37.36 27.50
N LYS A 199 -20.81 -37.45 26.29
CA LYS A 199 -21.47 -36.93 25.10
C LYS A 199 -22.48 -37.97 24.60
N HIS A 200 -23.72 -37.56 24.41
CA HIS A 200 -24.77 -38.43 23.91
C HIS A 200 -25.28 -38.00 22.55
N ASN A 201 -25.70 -38.97 21.75
CA ASN A 201 -26.54 -38.80 20.55
C ASN A 201 -27.94 -39.31 20.86
N ILE A 202 -28.97 -38.51 20.56
CA ILE A 202 -30.36 -38.88 20.81
C ILE A 202 -31.14 -38.63 19.54
N GLU A 203 -31.68 -39.71 18.96
CA GLU A 203 -32.51 -39.66 17.76
C GLU A 203 -33.91 -40.29 18.06
N ILE A 204 -34.96 -39.52 17.73
CA ILE A 204 -36.33 -40.00 17.89
C ILE A 204 -36.71 -40.88 16.71
N VAL A 205 -37.21 -42.09 16.94
CA VAL A 205 -37.73 -42.97 15.89
C VAL A 205 -39.16 -42.51 15.52
N VAL A 206 -39.25 -41.86 14.32
CA VAL A 206 -40.53 -41.29 13.85
C VAL A 206 -41.35 -42.32 13.13
N ASP A 207 -40.78 -43.12 12.24
CA ASP A 207 -41.49 -44.19 11.54
C ASP A 207 -40.57 -45.37 11.19
N ARG A 208 -41.18 -46.53 11.00
CA ARG A 208 -40.51 -47.77 10.57
C ARG A 208 -41.22 -48.32 9.35
N LEU A 209 -40.50 -48.36 8.23
CA LEU A 209 -41.08 -48.69 6.94
C LEU A 209 -40.32 -49.85 6.28
N VAL A 210 -40.99 -50.44 5.33
CA VAL A 210 -40.39 -51.44 4.43
C VAL A 210 -40.47 -50.88 3.02
N VAL A 211 -39.37 -50.75 2.34
CA VAL A 211 -39.30 -50.24 0.97
C VAL A 211 -40.08 -51.16 0.03
N LYS A 212 -41.12 -50.63 -0.57
CA LYS A 212 -41.95 -51.30 -1.59
C LYS A 212 -42.70 -50.26 -2.41
N LEU A 213 -43.09 -50.60 -3.62
CA LEU A 213 -43.93 -49.74 -4.46
C LEU A 213 -45.23 -49.32 -3.72
N GLY A 214 -45.55 -48.00 -3.79
CA GLY A 214 -46.82 -47.48 -3.20
C GLY A 214 -46.66 -46.95 -1.77
N ILE A 215 -45.43 -46.86 -1.19
CA ILE A 215 -45.22 -46.23 0.12
C ILE A 215 -44.89 -44.77 0.04
N GLU A 216 -44.70 -44.20 -1.14
CA GLU A 216 -44.16 -42.87 -1.38
C GLU A 216 -44.91 -41.79 -0.58
N LYS A 217 -46.24 -41.83 -0.58
CA LYS A 217 -47.04 -40.86 0.18
C LYS A 217 -46.78 -40.91 1.68
N ARG A 218 -46.76 -42.14 2.26
CA ARG A 218 -46.48 -42.30 3.70
C ARG A 218 -45.06 -41.94 4.03
N LEU A 219 -44.12 -42.27 3.14
CA LEU A 219 -42.74 -41.91 3.31
C LEU A 219 -42.54 -40.37 3.29
N THR A 220 -43.20 -39.67 2.36
CA THR A 220 -43.21 -38.19 2.31
C THR A 220 -43.75 -37.59 3.60
N ASP A 221 -44.93 -38.04 4.10
CA ASP A 221 -45.55 -37.54 5.34
C ASP A 221 -44.61 -37.76 6.56
N SER A 222 -43.95 -38.93 6.60
CA SER A 222 -42.99 -39.26 7.67
C SER A 222 -41.72 -38.44 7.59
N ILE A 223 -41.16 -38.21 6.39
CA ILE A 223 -39.99 -37.34 6.17
C ILE A 223 -40.30 -35.90 6.59
N GLU A 224 -41.43 -35.32 6.18
CA GLU A 224 -41.84 -33.98 6.60
C GLU A 224 -41.94 -33.87 8.13
N THR A 225 -42.46 -34.92 8.80
CA THR A 225 -42.54 -34.97 10.26
C THR A 225 -41.14 -34.97 10.90
N VAL A 226 -40.21 -35.79 10.39
CA VAL A 226 -38.80 -35.80 10.83
C VAL A 226 -38.17 -34.44 10.65
N MET A 227 -38.35 -33.85 9.48
CA MET A 227 -37.72 -32.55 9.14
C MET A 227 -38.21 -31.43 10.05
N LYS A 228 -39.49 -31.38 10.39
CA LYS A 228 -40.05 -30.41 11.34
C LYS A 228 -39.54 -30.63 12.77
N LEU A 229 -39.26 -31.87 13.17
CA LEU A 229 -38.85 -32.23 14.52
C LEU A 229 -37.38 -31.92 14.77
N SER A 230 -36.53 -32.11 13.74
CA SER A 230 -35.06 -32.07 13.83
C SER A 230 -34.44 -30.88 13.13
N ASP A 231 -35.18 -29.82 12.87
CA ASP A 231 -34.70 -28.61 12.14
C ASP A 231 -34.04 -28.95 10.79
N GLY A 232 -34.69 -29.88 10.03
CA GLY A 232 -34.26 -30.18 8.66
C GLY A 232 -33.21 -31.28 8.52
N LEU A 233 -32.96 -32.08 9.54
CA LEU A 233 -32.06 -33.23 9.51
C LEU A 233 -32.82 -34.57 9.65
N MET A 234 -32.40 -35.59 8.91
CA MET A 234 -32.94 -36.93 9.02
C MET A 234 -31.84 -37.99 8.90
N ILE A 235 -31.95 -39.03 9.67
CA ILE A 235 -31.13 -40.23 9.50
C ILE A 235 -32.07 -41.37 9.11
N VAL A 236 -31.77 -42.07 8.03
CA VAL A 236 -32.41 -43.29 7.63
C VAL A 236 -31.55 -44.46 8.04
N ASP A 237 -31.93 -45.13 9.10
CA ASP A 237 -31.25 -46.33 9.55
C ASP A 237 -31.74 -47.52 8.72
N VAL A 238 -30.82 -48.15 7.98
CA VAL A 238 -31.08 -49.24 7.06
C VAL A 238 -30.70 -50.57 7.73
N ALA A 239 -31.67 -51.46 7.92
CA ALA A 239 -31.42 -52.73 8.60
C ALA A 239 -30.37 -53.58 7.84
N GLY A 240 -29.19 -53.76 8.44
CA GLY A 240 -28.06 -54.48 7.86
C GLY A 240 -27.21 -53.69 6.87
N GLY A 241 -27.37 -52.39 6.79
CA GLY A 241 -26.61 -51.42 5.98
C GLY A 241 -26.07 -50.27 6.80
N GLU A 242 -25.39 -49.34 6.15
CA GLU A 242 -24.97 -48.08 6.77
C GLU A 242 -26.12 -47.05 6.82
N PRO A 243 -26.25 -46.25 7.88
CA PRO A 243 -27.27 -45.22 7.96
C PRO A 243 -27.04 -44.13 6.89
N ILE A 244 -28.14 -43.69 6.26
CA ILE A 244 -28.10 -42.61 5.24
C ILE A 244 -28.54 -41.31 5.90
N ASN A 245 -27.70 -40.30 5.81
CA ASN A 245 -27.97 -38.98 6.38
C ASN A 245 -28.54 -38.03 5.31
N PHE A 246 -29.63 -37.35 5.62
CA PHE A 246 -30.29 -36.36 4.77
C PHE A 246 -30.37 -35.01 5.48
N SER A 247 -30.31 -33.94 4.69
CA SER A 247 -30.48 -32.58 5.21
C SER A 247 -31.27 -31.68 4.25
N GLN A 248 -32.32 -31.04 4.79
CA GLN A 248 -33.10 -30.01 4.09
C GLN A 248 -32.47 -28.61 4.23
N SER A 249 -31.62 -28.40 5.24
CA SER A 249 -30.85 -27.19 5.46
C SER A 249 -29.39 -27.40 5.03
N PHE A 250 -28.63 -26.31 4.90
CA PHE A 250 -27.20 -26.39 4.63
C PHE A 250 -26.43 -26.91 5.86
N SER A 251 -26.64 -28.16 6.21
CA SER A 251 -25.97 -28.81 7.35
C SER A 251 -25.18 -30.03 6.90
N CYS A 252 -23.99 -30.21 7.46
CA CYS A 252 -23.23 -31.42 7.24
C CYS A 252 -23.87 -32.57 7.96
N PRO A 253 -24.27 -33.64 7.24
CA PRO A 253 -24.90 -34.78 7.88
C PRO A 253 -24.01 -35.54 8.86
N ASP A 254 -22.69 -35.52 8.62
CA ASP A 254 -21.71 -36.25 9.45
C ASP A 254 -21.25 -35.44 10.67
N CYS A 255 -20.96 -34.17 10.49
CA CYS A 255 -20.41 -33.29 11.53
C CYS A 255 -21.46 -32.52 12.32
N GLY A 256 -22.71 -32.47 11.82
CA GLY A 256 -23.77 -31.68 12.44
C GLY A 256 -23.56 -30.16 12.41
N ILE A 257 -22.59 -29.67 11.61
CA ILE A 257 -22.32 -28.24 11.45
C ILE A 257 -23.34 -27.68 10.46
N SER A 258 -24.11 -26.69 10.88
CA SER A 258 -25.01 -25.93 10.02
C SER A 258 -24.24 -24.74 9.44
N ILE A 259 -24.35 -24.51 8.13
CA ILE A 259 -23.85 -23.33 7.44
C ILE A 259 -25.05 -22.42 7.21
N GLU A 260 -24.91 -21.14 7.55
CA GLU A 260 -25.89 -20.11 7.20
C GLU A 260 -26.11 -20.06 5.68
N GLU A 261 -27.25 -19.59 5.24
CA GLU A 261 -27.55 -19.45 3.83
C GLU A 261 -26.47 -18.59 3.16
N VAL A 262 -25.94 -19.11 2.05
CA VAL A 262 -24.82 -18.45 1.35
C VAL A 262 -25.36 -17.26 0.56
N GLU A 263 -25.05 -16.06 1.04
CA GLU A 263 -25.41 -14.79 0.42
C GLU A 263 -24.15 -14.00 0.02
N PRO A 264 -24.22 -13.00 -0.88
CA PRO A 264 -23.07 -12.18 -1.22
C PRO A 264 -22.38 -11.51 -0.03
N ARG A 265 -23.15 -11.19 1.04
CA ARG A 265 -22.59 -10.63 2.29
C ARG A 265 -21.73 -11.62 3.07
N SER A 266 -21.93 -12.92 2.90
CA SER A 266 -21.13 -13.97 3.54
C SER A 266 -19.67 -13.97 3.05
N PHE A 267 -19.39 -13.40 1.89
CA PHE A 267 -18.06 -13.26 1.30
C PHE A 267 -17.45 -11.86 1.49
N SER A 268 -18.10 -10.98 2.24
CA SER A 268 -17.59 -9.63 2.51
C SER A 268 -16.74 -9.62 3.77
N PHE A 269 -15.44 -9.35 3.62
CA PHE A 269 -14.55 -9.16 4.77
C PHE A 269 -14.75 -7.79 5.46
N ASN A 270 -15.55 -6.88 4.87
CA ASN A 270 -15.95 -5.61 5.47
C ASN A 270 -17.26 -5.70 6.26
N ASN A 271 -17.91 -6.87 6.25
CA ASN A 271 -19.19 -7.12 6.91
C ASN A 271 -19.00 -8.18 8.00
N PRO A 272 -19.52 -8.00 9.23
CA PRO A 272 -19.41 -8.97 10.31
C PRO A 272 -19.97 -10.37 9.97
N PHE A 273 -20.89 -10.48 9.00
CA PHE A 273 -21.42 -11.77 8.53
C PHE A 273 -20.36 -12.64 7.85
N GLY A 274 -19.45 -12.04 7.08
CA GLY A 274 -18.41 -12.77 6.34
C GLY A 274 -17.02 -12.65 6.94
N ALA A 275 -16.74 -11.58 7.68
CA ALA A 275 -15.41 -11.30 8.22
C ALA A 275 -14.97 -12.32 9.28
N CYS A 276 -13.70 -12.66 9.30
CA CYS A 276 -13.09 -13.42 10.38
C CYS A 276 -13.32 -12.71 11.72
N PRO A 277 -13.85 -13.38 12.77
CA PRO A 277 -14.20 -12.74 14.03
C PRO A 277 -12.97 -12.22 14.80
N ASP A 278 -11.78 -12.81 14.61
CA ASP A 278 -10.57 -12.46 15.36
C ASP A 278 -9.83 -11.25 14.78
N CYS A 279 -9.75 -11.15 13.46
CA CYS A 279 -9.08 -10.02 12.78
C CYS A 279 -10.05 -9.01 12.17
N PHE A 280 -11.37 -9.21 12.32
CA PHE A 280 -12.41 -8.35 11.77
C PHE A 280 -12.23 -8.04 10.27
N GLY A 281 -11.79 -9.05 9.51
CA GLY A 281 -11.58 -8.94 8.07
C GLY A 281 -10.26 -8.30 7.62
N LEU A 282 -9.34 -8.01 8.53
CA LEU A 282 -8.01 -7.48 8.19
C LEU A 282 -7.09 -8.56 7.60
N GLY A 283 -7.24 -9.82 8.04
CA GLY A 283 -6.37 -10.93 7.65
C GLY A 283 -5.06 -11.01 8.44
N TYR A 284 -4.73 -9.98 9.20
CA TYR A 284 -3.50 -9.91 9.98
C TYR A 284 -3.76 -9.29 11.35
N LYS A 285 -2.79 -9.46 12.24
CA LYS A 285 -2.71 -8.78 13.53
C LYS A 285 -1.42 -7.98 13.59
N MET A 286 -1.46 -6.85 14.28
CA MET A 286 -0.26 -6.10 14.63
C MET A 286 0.09 -6.46 16.06
N GLU A 287 1.23 -7.09 16.28
CA GLU A 287 1.68 -7.56 17.58
C GLU A 287 3.09 -7.03 17.84
N PHE A 288 3.37 -6.68 19.10
CA PHE A 288 4.72 -6.26 19.48
C PHE A 288 5.70 -7.41 19.29
N ASP A 289 6.81 -7.10 18.63
CA ASP A 289 7.83 -8.07 18.26
C ASP A 289 9.05 -7.92 19.19
N GLU A 290 9.46 -9.03 19.80
CA GLU A 290 10.61 -9.06 20.68
C GLU A 290 11.89 -8.60 20.00
N ASP A 291 12.14 -9.03 18.76
CA ASP A 291 13.37 -8.70 18.03
C ASP A 291 13.43 -7.21 17.62
N LEU A 292 12.28 -6.55 17.53
CA LEU A 292 12.22 -5.11 17.34
C LEU A 292 12.40 -4.34 18.65
N MET A 293 11.90 -4.87 19.77
CA MET A 293 12.06 -4.26 21.09
C MET A 293 13.46 -4.49 21.68
N ILE A 294 14.11 -5.61 21.30
CA ILE A 294 15.44 -6.03 21.73
C ILE A 294 16.26 -6.43 20.50
N PRO A 295 16.69 -5.45 19.68
CA PRO A 295 17.30 -5.72 18.37
C PRO A 295 18.70 -6.33 18.43
N ASP A 296 19.41 -6.12 19.53
CA ASP A 296 20.73 -6.69 19.76
C ASP A 296 20.71 -7.48 21.08
N LYS A 297 20.46 -8.77 20.98
CA LYS A 297 20.42 -9.68 22.13
C LYS A 297 21.82 -10.03 22.69
N SER A 298 22.89 -9.57 22.05
CA SER A 298 24.26 -9.70 22.58
C SER A 298 24.56 -8.66 23.66
N LEU A 299 23.75 -7.61 23.75
CA LEU A 299 23.82 -6.61 24.79
C LEU A 299 23.09 -7.07 26.06
N SER A 300 23.57 -6.62 27.21
CA SER A 300 22.87 -6.72 28.48
C SER A 300 21.83 -5.61 28.65
N ILE A 301 20.95 -5.74 29.63
CA ILE A 301 19.98 -4.69 30.01
C ILE A 301 20.71 -3.41 30.41
N ASN A 302 21.83 -3.52 31.11
CA ASN A 302 22.68 -2.38 31.52
C ASN A 302 23.35 -1.71 30.33
N GLU A 303 23.65 -2.44 29.28
CA GLU A 303 24.20 -1.91 28.01
C GLU A 303 23.11 -1.35 27.09
N GLY A 304 21.83 -1.50 27.45
CA GLY A 304 20.71 -0.93 26.71
C GLY A 304 20.10 -1.87 25.67
N ALA A 305 20.06 -3.17 25.90
CA ALA A 305 19.39 -4.15 25.03
C ALA A 305 17.94 -3.78 24.72
N ILE A 306 17.18 -3.25 25.72
CA ILE A 306 15.78 -2.88 25.57
C ILE A 306 15.68 -1.44 25.04
N VAL A 307 15.14 -1.28 23.84
CA VAL A 307 15.10 0.01 23.13
C VAL A 307 13.69 0.60 22.97
N VAL A 308 12.67 -0.09 23.47
CA VAL A 308 11.27 0.35 23.31
C VAL A 308 10.95 1.56 24.21
N LEU A 309 10.08 2.43 23.70
CA LEU A 309 9.66 3.66 24.40
C LEU A 309 9.14 3.36 25.83
N GLY A 310 9.68 4.10 26.80
CA GLY A 310 9.34 3.95 28.23
C GLY A 310 10.17 2.90 28.97
N TRP A 311 10.98 2.10 28.26
CA TRP A 311 11.93 1.14 28.82
C TRP A 311 13.40 1.47 28.52
N GLN A 312 13.67 2.37 27.58
CA GLN A 312 15.04 2.82 27.22
C GLN A 312 15.85 3.34 28.42
N SER A 313 15.16 3.88 29.43
CA SER A 313 15.78 4.42 30.63
C SER A 313 16.21 3.34 31.63
N CYS A 314 15.83 2.08 31.42
CA CYS A 314 16.17 0.99 32.36
C CYS A 314 17.66 0.62 32.37
N ALA A 315 18.41 1.01 31.35
CA ALA A 315 19.87 0.87 31.31
C ALA A 315 20.60 1.73 32.37
N LYS A 316 19.91 2.76 32.91
CA LYS A 316 20.50 3.69 33.88
C LYS A 316 19.73 3.69 35.20
N PRO A 317 20.42 3.80 36.35
CA PRO A 317 19.74 3.92 37.63
C PRO A 317 18.81 5.14 37.73
N GLY A 318 17.75 5.05 38.51
CA GLY A 318 16.87 6.17 38.83
C GLY A 318 15.54 6.23 38.06
N SER A 319 15.29 5.32 37.14
CA SER A 319 13.99 5.18 36.49
C SER A 319 13.11 4.14 37.20
N PHE A 320 11.78 4.30 37.12
CA PHE A 320 10.86 3.31 37.69
C PHE A 320 10.94 1.96 36.97
N SER A 321 11.15 1.96 35.67
CA SER A 321 11.37 0.74 34.88
C SER A 321 12.64 0.00 35.34
N ARG A 322 13.71 0.73 35.72
CA ARG A 322 14.91 0.15 36.30
C ARG A 322 14.64 -0.48 37.65
N ALA A 323 13.90 0.20 38.52
CA ALA A 323 13.56 -0.32 39.86
C ALA A 323 12.74 -1.62 39.76
N ILE A 324 11.86 -1.76 38.76
CA ILE A 324 11.15 -3.03 38.50
C ILE A 324 12.13 -4.14 38.15
N LEU A 325 13.08 -3.88 37.25
CA LEU A 325 14.07 -4.89 36.83
C LEU A 325 15.02 -5.27 37.93
N ASP A 326 15.43 -4.30 38.77
CA ASP A 326 16.25 -4.58 39.97
C ASP A 326 15.52 -5.49 40.96
N ALA A 327 14.20 -5.25 41.16
CA ALA A 327 13.37 -6.09 42.05
C ALA A 327 13.18 -7.51 41.47
N LEU A 328 12.97 -7.64 40.15
CA LEU A 328 12.90 -8.93 39.48
C LEU A 328 14.23 -9.69 39.54
N ALA A 329 15.34 -9.00 39.32
CA ALA A 329 16.69 -9.57 39.38
C ALA A 329 16.97 -10.12 40.81
N ALA A 330 16.54 -9.41 41.84
CA ALA A 330 16.69 -9.86 43.24
C ALA A 330 15.81 -11.08 43.57
N GLU A 331 14.54 -11.07 43.11
CA GLU A 331 13.57 -12.13 43.41
C GLU A 331 13.87 -13.43 42.66
N TYR A 332 14.27 -13.31 41.36
CA TYR A 332 14.49 -14.46 40.48
C TYR A 332 15.98 -14.80 40.29
N HIS A 333 16.89 -14.13 41.00
CA HIS A 333 18.33 -14.40 41.05
C HIS A 333 19.04 -14.38 39.71
N PHE A 334 18.82 -13.33 38.90
CA PHE A 334 19.53 -13.10 37.67
C PHE A 334 20.27 -11.76 37.67
N ASP A 335 21.27 -11.60 36.77
CA ASP A 335 22.08 -10.41 36.69
C ASP A 335 21.69 -9.58 35.47
N LEU A 336 21.56 -8.27 35.60
CA LEU A 336 21.24 -7.32 34.53
C LEU A 336 22.41 -7.04 33.57
N ASP A 337 23.65 -7.50 33.94
CA ASP A 337 24.82 -7.45 33.07
C ASP A 337 24.95 -8.67 32.16
N THR A 338 24.08 -9.69 32.31
CA THR A 338 24.04 -10.85 31.43
C THR A 338 23.52 -10.44 30.05
N PRO A 339 24.19 -10.83 28.94
CA PRO A 339 23.65 -10.65 27.60
C PRO A 339 22.25 -11.26 27.46
N PHE A 340 21.32 -10.54 26.80
CA PHE A 340 19.92 -10.93 26.78
C PHE A 340 19.70 -12.35 26.20
N LYS A 341 20.51 -12.75 25.22
CA LYS A 341 20.49 -14.09 24.60
C LYS A 341 20.90 -15.22 25.56
N ASP A 342 21.63 -14.92 26.64
CA ASP A 342 22.21 -15.91 27.56
C ASP A 342 21.32 -16.13 28.79
N TYR A 343 20.18 -15.42 28.90
CA TYR A 343 19.20 -15.69 29.96
C TYR A 343 18.57 -17.07 29.81
N PRO A 344 18.43 -17.84 30.93
CA PRO A 344 17.60 -19.04 30.95
C PRO A 344 16.17 -18.75 30.48
N LYS A 345 15.53 -19.73 29.85
CA LYS A 345 14.18 -19.57 29.30
C LYS A 345 13.16 -19.03 30.33
N GLU A 346 13.27 -19.46 31.58
CA GLU A 346 12.37 -19.01 32.66
C GLU A 346 12.51 -17.50 32.93
N ILE A 347 13.74 -16.99 32.96
CA ILE A 347 14.01 -15.56 33.16
C ILE A 347 13.59 -14.76 31.92
N HIS A 348 13.90 -15.27 30.73
CA HIS A 348 13.45 -14.68 29.47
C HIS A 348 11.92 -14.57 29.44
N ASP A 349 11.19 -15.63 29.78
CA ASP A 349 9.73 -15.64 29.77
C ASP A 349 9.13 -14.66 30.80
N ILE A 350 9.75 -14.51 31.98
CA ILE A 350 9.36 -13.51 32.96
C ILE A 350 9.56 -12.09 32.44
N LEU A 351 10.69 -11.81 31.79
CA LEU A 351 10.98 -10.49 31.23
C LEU A 351 10.02 -10.12 30.10
N ILE A 352 9.71 -11.07 29.22
CA ILE A 352 8.86 -10.83 28.05
C ILE A 352 7.38 -10.92 28.37
N TYR A 353 6.93 -11.96 29.09
CA TYR A 353 5.51 -12.26 29.32
C TYR A 353 5.01 -12.02 30.76
N GLY A 354 5.94 -11.71 31.69
CA GLY A 354 5.59 -11.33 33.03
C GLY A 354 5.61 -12.45 34.09
N THR A 355 5.28 -12.07 35.32
CA THR A 355 5.36 -12.95 36.52
C THR A 355 4.12 -13.82 36.74
N GLY A 356 3.14 -13.81 35.81
CA GLY A 356 1.87 -14.56 35.96
C GLY A 356 1.01 -14.07 37.11
N GLY A 357 1.12 -12.80 37.50
CA GLY A 357 0.39 -12.19 38.61
C GLY A 357 1.09 -12.25 39.99
N LYS A 358 2.30 -12.84 40.07
CA LYS A 358 3.10 -12.81 41.32
C LYS A 358 3.66 -11.40 41.51
N GLU A 359 3.38 -10.80 42.67
CA GLU A 359 3.86 -9.47 43.04
C GLU A 359 5.31 -9.51 43.54
N VAL A 360 6.09 -8.50 43.14
CA VAL A 360 7.45 -8.25 43.62
C VAL A 360 7.53 -6.87 44.28
N LYS A 361 8.33 -6.74 45.34
CA LYS A 361 8.51 -5.49 46.05
C LYS A 361 9.51 -4.58 45.35
N VAL A 362 9.02 -3.51 44.75
CA VAL A 362 9.81 -2.53 44.01
C VAL A 362 10.14 -1.35 44.91
N HIS A 363 11.43 -1.17 45.21
CA HIS A 363 11.95 0.00 45.93
C HIS A 363 12.32 1.10 44.92
N TYR A 364 11.61 2.20 44.97
CA TYR A 364 11.85 3.32 44.05
C TYR A 364 12.11 4.63 44.78
N THR A 365 13.20 5.31 44.41
CA THR A 365 13.54 6.64 44.90
C THR A 365 13.42 7.63 43.75
N GLY A 366 12.38 8.44 43.76
CA GLY A 366 12.13 9.46 42.74
C GLY A 366 12.30 10.88 43.28
N GLN A 367 12.07 11.88 42.44
CA GLN A 367 12.16 13.32 42.82
C GLN A 367 11.20 13.72 43.97
N ARG A 368 10.16 12.93 44.23
CA ARG A 368 9.14 13.20 45.25
C ARG A 368 9.27 12.38 46.52
N GLY A 369 10.34 11.57 46.67
CA GLY A 369 10.61 10.72 47.81
C GLY A 369 10.87 9.25 47.45
N THR A 370 11.05 8.42 48.50
CA THR A 370 11.26 6.98 48.40
C THR A 370 9.96 6.25 48.75
N GLY A 371 9.58 5.24 47.94
CA GLY A 371 8.41 4.40 48.15
C GLY A 371 8.71 2.92 47.88
N VAL A 372 7.89 2.07 48.50
CA VAL A 372 7.88 0.62 48.20
C VAL A 372 6.53 0.29 47.57
N TYR A 373 6.55 -0.39 46.46
CA TYR A 373 5.37 -0.72 45.67
C TYR A 373 5.34 -2.23 45.42
N ASP A 374 4.20 -2.87 45.67
CA ASP A 374 3.97 -4.25 45.27
C ASP A 374 3.49 -4.23 43.81
N VAL A 375 4.28 -4.81 42.92
CA VAL A 375 4.05 -4.78 41.47
C VAL A 375 4.02 -6.21 40.93
N ALA A 376 2.88 -6.59 40.36
CA ALA A 376 2.81 -7.77 39.50
C ALA A 376 3.28 -7.37 38.07
N PHE A 377 4.48 -7.77 37.71
CA PHE A 377 5.04 -7.40 36.42
C PHE A 377 4.34 -8.14 35.31
N GLU A 378 3.69 -7.40 34.44
CA GLU A 378 2.89 -7.91 33.31
C GLU A 378 3.71 -8.38 32.10
N GLY A 379 5.04 -8.23 32.15
CA GLY A 379 5.93 -8.50 31.03
C GLY A 379 6.11 -7.30 30.09
N LEU A 380 7.22 -7.32 29.35
CA LEU A 380 7.56 -6.21 28.47
C LEU A 380 6.50 -6.01 27.36
N ILE A 381 6.04 -7.09 26.72
CA ILE A 381 5.05 -7.05 25.64
C ILE A 381 3.73 -6.43 26.11
N GLU A 382 3.15 -6.95 27.21
CA GLU A 382 1.84 -6.47 27.66
C GLU A 382 1.92 -5.05 28.26
N ASN A 383 3.03 -4.72 28.93
CA ASN A 383 3.26 -3.35 29.42
C ASN A 383 3.29 -2.32 28.28
N VAL A 384 4.01 -2.65 27.20
CA VAL A 384 4.10 -1.77 26.02
C VAL A 384 2.75 -1.70 25.31
N ASN A 385 2.03 -2.82 25.21
CA ASN A 385 0.69 -2.91 24.63
C ASN A 385 -0.33 -2.04 25.39
N ARG A 386 -0.31 -2.10 26.72
CA ARG A 386 -1.14 -1.24 27.57
C ARG A 386 -0.82 0.25 27.34
N ARG A 387 0.47 0.62 27.35
CA ARG A 387 0.90 2.01 27.10
C ARG A 387 0.50 2.51 25.71
N TYR A 388 0.56 1.67 24.69
CA TYR A 388 0.10 1.99 23.34
C TYR A 388 -1.40 2.29 23.31
N ARG A 389 -2.21 1.51 24.04
CA ARG A 389 -3.66 1.73 24.14
C ARG A 389 -4.02 3.00 24.92
N GLU A 390 -3.27 3.31 25.97
CA GLU A 390 -3.55 4.43 26.88
C GLU A 390 -3.02 5.77 26.38
N THR A 391 -2.06 5.79 25.45
CA THR A 391 -1.48 7.06 24.97
C THR A 391 -2.39 7.78 24.01
N PHE A 392 -2.56 9.09 24.21
CA PHE A 392 -3.26 9.99 23.30
C PHE A 392 -2.32 10.68 22.30
N SER A 393 -1.01 10.56 22.48
CA SER A 393 -0.01 11.19 21.61
C SER A 393 0.16 10.40 20.33
N GLN A 394 -0.17 11.00 19.20
CA GLN A 394 0.03 10.40 17.87
C GLN A 394 1.50 10.08 17.57
N ALA A 395 2.42 10.93 18.06
CA ALA A 395 3.86 10.68 17.91
C ALA A 395 4.29 9.43 18.68
N SER A 396 3.83 9.28 19.93
CA SER A 396 4.11 8.09 20.74
C SER A 396 3.46 6.83 20.17
N LYS A 397 2.24 6.92 19.62
CA LYS A 397 1.61 5.79 18.91
C LYS A 397 2.44 5.33 17.73
N ALA A 398 2.85 6.27 16.87
CA ALA A 398 3.67 5.95 15.71
C ALA A 398 5.04 5.35 16.10
N GLU A 399 5.60 5.78 17.24
CA GLU A 399 6.84 5.18 17.77
C GLU A 399 6.60 3.76 18.27
N TYR A 400 5.53 3.50 19.03
CA TYR A 400 5.16 2.14 19.43
C TYR A 400 4.88 1.22 18.25
N GLU A 401 4.18 1.69 17.23
CA GLU A 401 3.90 0.94 15.99
C GLU A 401 5.18 0.49 15.27
N SER A 402 6.28 1.23 15.43
CA SER A 402 7.59 0.82 14.87
C SER A 402 8.19 -0.43 15.51
N PHE A 403 7.66 -0.87 16.66
CA PHE A 403 8.04 -2.10 17.36
C PHE A 403 7.04 -3.25 17.12
N MET A 404 6.06 -3.05 16.24
CA MET A 404 5.08 -4.07 15.91
C MET A 404 5.44 -4.77 14.61
N ARG A 405 5.15 -6.06 14.55
CA ARG A 405 5.19 -6.87 13.33
C ARG A 405 3.76 -7.18 12.89
N ILE A 406 3.58 -7.18 11.58
CA ILE A 406 2.33 -7.65 10.97
C ILE A 406 2.45 -9.16 10.80
N THR A 407 1.61 -9.92 11.53
CA THR A 407 1.54 -11.37 11.46
C THR A 407 0.22 -11.82 10.85
N PRO A 408 0.17 -12.88 10.02
CA PRO A 408 -1.10 -13.42 9.56
C PRO A 408 -1.99 -13.82 10.73
N CYS A 409 -3.27 -13.53 10.63
CA CYS A 409 -4.24 -13.93 11.66
C CYS A 409 -4.23 -15.45 11.84
N THR A 410 -4.07 -15.94 13.07
CA THR A 410 -3.98 -17.37 13.38
C THR A 410 -5.24 -18.17 13.07
N THR A 411 -6.42 -17.52 13.05
CA THR A 411 -7.72 -18.15 12.79
C THR A 411 -8.04 -18.27 11.32
N CYS A 412 -7.81 -17.21 10.52
CA CYS A 412 -8.10 -17.23 9.09
C CYS A 412 -6.84 -17.37 8.22
N HIS A 413 -5.66 -17.45 8.80
CA HIS A 413 -4.37 -17.60 8.08
C HIS A 413 -4.19 -16.58 6.95
N GLY A 414 -4.61 -15.33 7.17
CA GLY A 414 -4.54 -14.26 6.18
C GLY A 414 -5.76 -14.14 5.26
N GLN A 415 -6.69 -15.09 5.27
CA GLN A 415 -7.78 -15.18 4.30
C GLN A 415 -8.97 -14.25 4.57
N ARG A 416 -8.96 -13.49 5.68
CA ARG A 416 -9.91 -12.42 6.04
C ARG A 416 -11.35 -12.86 6.34
N LEU A 417 -11.79 -14.03 5.89
CA LEU A 417 -13.17 -14.51 5.98
C LEU A 417 -13.34 -15.59 7.04
N LYS A 418 -14.61 -15.86 7.41
CA LYS A 418 -14.99 -16.99 8.25
C LYS A 418 -14.72 -18.32 7.54
N GLN A 419 -14.44 -19.37 8.30
CA GLN A 419 -14.21 -20.70 7.76
C GLN A 419 -15.41 -21.25 6.96
N SER A 420 -16.64 -20.91 7.37
CA SER A 420 -17.86 -21.29 6.65
C SER A 420 -17.96 -20.65 5.27
N SER A 421 -17.49 -19.41 5.11
CA SER A 421 -17.43 -18.72 3.82
C SER A 421 -16.30 -19.26 2.93
N LEU A 422 -15.16 -19.57 3.53
CA LEU A 422 -14.02 -20.17 2.82
C LEU A 422 -14.29 -21.63 2.38
N ALA A 423 -15.24 -22.31 3.01
CA ALA A 423 -15.67 -23.65 2.64
C ALA A 423 -16.56 -23.70 1.39
N VAL A 424 -16.90 -22.55 0.78
CA VAL A 424 -17.65 -22.48 -0.47
C VAL A 424 -16.67 -22.36 -1.63
N THR A 425 -16.78 -23.24 -2.63
CA THR A 425 -15.86 -23.28 -3.77
C THR A 425 -16.58 -23.09 -5.12
N VAL A 426 -15.86 -22.51 -6.06
CA VAL A 426 -16.20 -22.47 -7.50
C VAL A 426 -14.99 -23.03 -8.26
N GLY A 427 -15.23 -24.02 -9.12
CA GLY A 427 -14.11 -24.68 -9.82
C GLY A 427 -13.08 -25.33 -8.87
N GLY A 428 -13.49 -25.70 -7.65
CA GLY A 428 -12.63 -26.31 -6.64
C GLY A 428 -11.84 -25.35 -5.77
N LEU A 429 -11.91 -24.04 -6.02
CA LEU A 429 -11.20 -23.01 -5.27
C LEU A 429 -12.16 -22.14 -4.43
N ASN A 430 -11.74 -21.76 -3.24
CA ASN A 430 -12.45 -20.76 -2.46
C ASN A 430 -12.19 -19.33 -3.00
N ILE A 431 -12.99 -18.36 -2.56
CA ILE A 431 -12.89 -16.99 -3.07
C ILE A 431 -11.54 -16.33 -2.79
N TYR A 432 -10.89 -16.66 -1.67
CA TYR A 432 -9.56 -16.11 -1.35
C TYR A 432 -8.48 -16.72 -2.24
N GLU A 433 -8.47 -18.04 -2.41
CA GLU A 433 -7.54 -18.74 -3.29
C GLU A 433 -7.61 -18.22 -4.72
N ALA A 434 -8.83 -18.06 -5.26
CA ALA A 434 -9.05 -17.50 -6.57
C ALA A 434 -8.55 -16.04 -6.68
N THR A 435 -8.87 -15.19 -5.71
CA THR A 435 -8.48 -13.76 -5.74
C THR A 435 -7.02 -13.52 -5.37
N ASN A 436 -6.34 -14.50 -4.77
CA ASN A 436 -4.93 -14.41 -4.40
C ASN A 436 -3.96 -14.78 -5.54
N MET A 437 -4.48 -15.36 -6.62
CA MET A 437 -3.70 -15.60 -7.83
C MET A 437 -3.31 -14.31 -8.51
N SER A 438 -2.24 -14.35 -9.34
CA SER A 438 -1.97 -13.25 -10.28
C SER A 438 -3.15 -13.11 -11.25
N ILE A 439 -3.38 -11.87 -11.72
CA ILE A 439 -4.49 -11.55 -12.63
C ILE A 439 -4.49 -12.43 -13.88
N VAL A 440 -3.30 -12.77 -14.41
CA VAL A 440 -3.18 -13.70 -15.55
C VAL A 440 -3.71 -15.09 -15.20
N LYS A 441 -3.24 -15.70 -14.10
CA LYS A 441 -3.71 -17.02 -13.63
C LYS A 441 -5.19 -17.00 -13.29
N PHE A 442 -5.65 -15.90 -12.70
CA PHE A 442 -7.07 -15.73 -12.40
C PHE A 442 -7.92 -15.69 -13.67
N ARG A 443 -7.45 -15.03 -14.74
CA ARG A 443 -8.11 -15.06 -16.05
C ARG A 443 -8.18 -16.47 -16.60
N GLU A 444 -7.05 -17.19 -16.62
CA GLU A 444 -6.98 -18.58 -17.07
C GLU A 444 -7.97 -19.45 -16.28
N PHE A 445 -7.99 -19.31 -14.95
CA PHE A 445 -8.96 -19.99 -14.09
C PHE A 445 -10.42 -19.71 -14.48
N ILE A 446 -10.78 -18.44 -14.72
CA ILE A 446 -12.14 -18.03 -15.10
C ILE A 446 -12.52 -18.56 -16.49
N ASP A 447 -11.57 -18.63 -17.40
CA ASP A 447 -11.81 -19.13 -18.79
C ASP A 447 -11.92 -20.65 -18.82
N ASP A 448 -11.20 -21.37 -17.95
CA ASP A 448 -11.18 -22.84 -17.87
C ASP A 448 -12.27 -23.43 -16.96
N LEU A 449 -13.15 -22.61 -16.38
CA LEU A 449 -14.22 -23.07 -15.48
C LEU A 449 -15.15 -24.05 -16.17
N LYS A 450 -15.19 -25.27 -15.64
CA LYS A 450 -16.14 -26.33 -16.06
C LYS A 450 -17.44 -26.19 -15.28
N LEU A 451 -18.41 -25.52 -15.85
CA LEU A 451 -19.73 -25.27 -15.25
C LEU A 451 -20.79 -26.18 -15.85
N SER A 452 -21.75 -26.60 -15.02
CA SER A 452 -22.97 -27.23 -15.49
C SER A 452 -23.80 -26.25 -16.31
N GLU A 453 -24.76 -26.74 -17.12
CA GLU A 453 -25.64 -25.86 -17.93
C GLU A 453 -26.43 -24.86 -17.07
N MET A 454 -26.88 -25.29 -15.88
CA MET A 454 -27.53 -24.40 -14.93
C MET A 454 -26.61 -23.33 -14.37
N GLN A 455 -25.40 -23.72 -13.99
CA GLN A 455 -24.37 -22.76 -13.50
C GLN A 455 -23.93 -21.77 -14.58
N LYS A 456 -23.83 -22.21 -15.85
CA LYS A 456 -23.57 -21.31 -16.96
C LYS A 456 -24.66 -20.28 -17.12
N MET A 457 -25.91 -20.71 -17.14
CA MET A 457 -27.07 -19.80 -17.28
C MET A 457 -27.13 -18.74 -16.18
N ILE A 458 -26.79 -19.09 -14.94
CA ILE A 458 -26.78 -18.17 -13.80
C ILE A 458 -25.54 -17.28 -13.82
N GLY A 459 -24.37 -17.85 -14.14
CA GLY A 459 -23.08 -17.19 -13.97
C GLY A 459 -22.57 -16.40 -15.17
N GLU A 460 -23.10 -16.63 -16.37
CA GLU A 460 -22.55 -16.10 -17.62
C GLU A 460 -22.42 -14.58 -17.65
N GLN A 461 -23.47 -13.88 -17.22
CA GLN A 461 -23.44 -12.41 -17.18
C GLN A 461 -22.40 -11.89 -16.17
N ILE A 462 -22.29 -12.56 -15.04
CA ILE A 462 -21.31 -12.20 -14.00
C ILE A 462 -19.89 -12.43 -14.51
N LEU A 463 -19.64 -13.58 -15.13
CA LEU A 463 -18.36 -13.95 -15.72
C LEU A 463 -17.95 -13.01 -16.84
N LYS A 464 -18.91 -12.55 -17.67
CA LYS A 464 -18.67 -11.54 -18.71
C LYS A 464 -18.13 -10.24 -18.12
N GLU A 465 -18.74 -9.74 -17.04
CA GLU A 465 -18.30 -8.53 -16.35
C GLU A 465 -16.93 -8.70 -15.72
N ILE A 466 -16.68 -9.86 -15.10
CA ILE A 466 -15.37 -10.18 -14.52
C ILE A 466 -14.28 -10.20 -15.61
N ARG A 467 -14.54 -10.88 -16.75
CA ARG A 467 -13.58 -10.95 -17.86
C ARG A 467 -13.26 -9.59 -18.44
N ALA A 468 -14.26 -8.73 -18.61
CA ALA A 468 -14.06 -7.39 -19.13
C ALA A 468 -13.13 -6.57 -18.22
N ARG A 469 -13.41 -6.56 -16.90
CA ARG A 469 -12.60 -5.80 -15.94
C ARG A 469 -11.17 -6.34 -15.80
N ILE A 470 -11.01 -7.68 -15.85
CA ILE A 470 -9.67 -8.30 -15.85
C ILE A 470 -8.88 -7.89 -17.09
N SER A 471 -9.52 -7.87 -18.27
CA SER A 471 -8.84 -7.45 -19.50
C SER A 471 -8.29 -6.04 -19.38
N PHE A 472 -9.03 -5.09 -18.83
CA PHE A 472 -8.54 -3.72 -18.61
C PHE A 472 -7.33 -3.66 -17.68
N LEU A 473 -7.29 -4.49 -16.62
CA LEU A 473 -6.11 -4.56 -15.75
C LEU A 473 -4.88 -5.11 -16.47
N ILE A 474 -5.06 -6.07 -17.38
CA ILE A 474 -3.99 -6.63 -18.20
C ILE A 474 -3.51 -5.59 -19.23
N ASP A 475 -4.44 -4.86 -19.86
CA ASP A 475 -4.14 -3.86 -20.86
C ASP A 475 -3.34 -2.67 -20.32
N VAL A 476 -3.52 -2.32 -19.04
CA VAL A 476 -2.70 -1.30 -18.35
C VAL A 476 -1.41 -1.86 -17.74
N GLY A 477 -1.04 -3.12 -18.01
CA GLY A 477 0.21 -3.74 -17.55
C GLY A 477 0.24 -4.14 -16.08
N LEU A 478 -0.93 -4.47 -15.47
CA LEU A 478 -1.06 -4.91 -14.08
C LEU A 478 -1.32 -6.41 -13.93
N ASP A 479 -0.95 -7.19 -14.93
CA ASP A 479 -1.18 -8.62 -15.04
C ASP A 479 -0.53 -9.46 -13.92
N TYR A 480 0.53 -8.95 -13.30
CA TYR A 480 1.28 -9.59 -12.22
C TYR A 480 0.66 -9.39 -10.83
N LEU A 481 -0.25 -8.45 -10.64
CA LEU A 481 -0.91 -8.21 -9.36
C LEU A 481 -1.90 -9.32 -9.01
N SER A 482 -2.26 -9.42 -7.73
CA SER A 482 -3.40 -10.23 -7.27
C SER A 482 -4.56 -9.32 -6.82
N LEU A 483 -5.79 -9.81 -6.97
CA LEU A 483 -6.99 -9.08 -6.54
C LEU A 483 -7.07 -8.90 -5.02
N SER A 484 -6.45 -9.81 -4.25
CA SER A 484 -6.37 -9.76 -2.79
C SER A 484 -5.36 -8.74 -2.26
N ARG A 485 -4.45 -8.20 -3.11
CA ARG A 485 -3.40 -7.27 -2.69
C ARG A 485 -3.99 -5.99 -2.12
N ALA A 486 -3.53 -5.61 -0.92
CA ALA A 486 -3.98 -4.41 -0.24
C ALA A 486 -3.53 -3.14 -0.99
N THR A 487 -4.43 -2.16 -1.17
CA THR A 487 -4.14 -0.91 -1.90
C THR A 487 -3.04 -0.08 -1.25
N GLY A 488 -2.88 -0.16 0.07
CA GLY A 488 -1.81 0.53 0.78
C GLY A 488 -0.40 0.02 0.48
N THR A 489 -0.25 -1.14 -0.18
CA THR A 489 1.03 -1.73 -0.60
C THR A 489 1.38 -1.45 -2.05
N LEU A 490 0.51 -0.74 -2.76
CA LEU A 490 0.72 -0.40 -4.16
C LEU A 490 1.64 0.82 -4.31
N SER A 491 2.44 0.82 -5.35
CA SER A 491 3.14 2.04 -5.79
C SER A 491 2.13 3.08 -6.30
N GLY A 492 2.55 4.35 -6.36
CA GLY A 492 1.71 5.43 -6.90
C GLY A 492 1.21 5.13 -8.31
N GLY A 493 2.11 4.65 -9.19
CA GLY A 493 1.78 4.29 -10.56
C GLY A 493 0.84 3.08 -10.66
N GLU A 494 1.02 2.04 -9.83
CA GLU A 494 0.08 0.90 -9.77
C GLU A 494 -1.34 1.35 -9.38
N ALA A 495 -1.45 2.17 -8.34
CA ALA A 495 -2.73 2.69 -7.86
C ALA A 495 -3.43 3.58 -8.93
N GLN A 496 -2.66 4.38 -9.64
CA GLN A 496 -3.16 5.22 -10.74
C GLN A 496 -3.69 4.38 -11.90
N ARG A 497 -2.94 3.36 -12.34
CA ARG A 497 -3.36 2.45 -13.42
C ARG A 497 -4.59 1.61 -13.05
N ILE A 498 -4.73 1.20 -11.77
CA ILE A 498 -5.96 0.54 -11.31
C ILE A 498 -7.16 1.48 -11.48
N ARG A 499 -7.02 2.77 -11.13
CA ARG A 499 -8.09 3.75 -11.34
C ARG A 499 -8.38 3.96 -12.83
N LEU A 500 -7.35 4.05 -13.66
CA LEU A 500 -7.50 4.13 -15.11
C LEU A 500 -8.29 2.94 -15.65
N ALA A 501 -7.89 1.71 -15.30
CA ALA A 501 -8.59 0.48 -15.72
C ALA A 501 -10.06 0.47 -15.26
N THR A 502 -10.36 0.95 -14.05
CA THR A 502 -11.72 1.05 -13.51
C THR A 502 -12.55 2.07 -14.30
N GLN A 503 -11.97 3.20 -14.68
CA GLN A 503 -12.67 4.23 -15.47
C GLN A 503 -12.94 3.78 -16.90
N ILE A 504 -12.00 3.08 -17.54
CA ILE A 504 -12.21 2.47 -18.85
C ILE A 504 -13.38 1.47 -18.78
N GLY A 505 -13.41 0.66 -17.72
CA GLY A 505 -14.47 -0.32 -17.47
C GLY A 505 -15.86 0.30 -17.30
N SER A 506 -15.94 1.60 -16.96
CA SER A 506 -17.22 2.31 -16.85
C SER A 506 -17.88 2.62 -18.21
N GLY A 507 -17.12 2.55 -19.32
CA GLY A 507 -17.63 2.78 -20.67
C GLY A 507 -18.14 4.19 -20.93
N LEU A 508 -17.68 5.18 -20.17
CA LEU A 508 -18.11 6.58 -20.33
C LEU A 508 -17.58 7.16 -21.65
N VAL A 509 -18.42 7.91 -22.33
CA VAL A 509 -18.15 8.55 -23.64
C VAL A 509 -18.42 10.05 -23.53
N GLY A 510 -17.64 10.85 -24.25
CA GLY A 510 -17.78 12.31 -24.25
C GLY A 510 -17.27 12.99 -22.99
N VAL A 511 -16.37 12.34 -22.26
CA VAL A 511 -15.72 12.83 -21.02
C VAL A 511 -14.33 13.38 -21.34
N ALA A 512 -13.84 14.30 -20.53
CA ALA A 512 -12.45 14.74 -20.54
C ALA A 512 -11.68 14.00 -19.41
N TYR A 513 -10.79 13.09 -19.79
CA TYR A 513 -9.89 12.42 -18.85
C TYR A 513 -8.62 13.26 -18.70
N ILE A 514 -8.25 13.56 -17.47
CA ILE A 514 -7.05 14.34 -17.13
C ILE A 514 -6.15 13.46 -16.26
N LEU A 515 -4.98 13.08 -16.81
CA LEU A 515 -4.06 12.14 -16.19
C LEU A 515 -2.75 12.84 -15.83
N ASP A 516 -2.21 12.49 -14.66
CA ASP A 516 -0.93 13.00 -14.15
C ASP A 516 0.15 11.91 -14.28
N GLU A 517 1.03 12.05 -15.26
CA GLU A 517 2.19 11.19 -15.48
C GLU A 517 1.87 9.67 -15.41
N PRO A 518 0.95 9.15 -16.25
CA PRO A 518 0.52 7.76 -16.15
C PRO A 518 1.60 6.73 -16.52
N SER A 519 2.68 7.13 -17.21
CA SER A 519 3.83 6.29 -17.56
C SER A 519 4.78 6.03 -16.38
N ILE A 520 4.54 6.64 -15.25
CA ILE A 520 5.44 6.60 -14.07
C ILE A 520 5.71 5.16 -13.61
N GLY A 521 6.98 4.82 -13.38
CA GLY A 521 7.42 3.51 -12.90
C GLY A 521 7.16 2.36 -13.88
N LEU A 522 6.90 2.67 -15.15
CA LEU A 522 6.73 1.68 -16.20
C LEU A 522 8.03 1.39 -16.95
N HIS A 523 8.26 0.11 -17.22
CA HIS A 523 9.19 -0.29 -18.25
C HIS A 523 8.62 0.09 -19.64
N GLN A 524 9.47 0.39 -20.63
CA GLN A 524 9.00 0.83 -21.96
C GLN A 524 8.01 -0.14 -22.62
N ARG A 525 8.21 -1.45 -22.43
CA ARG A 525 7.26 -2.46 -22.90
C ARG A 525 5.85 -2.28 -22.31
N ASP A 526 5.75 -1.93 -21.04
CA ASP A 526 4.46 -1.73 -20.39
C ASP A 526 3.87 -0.36 -20.74
N ASN A 527 4.73 0.63 -21.06
CA ASN A 527 4.32 1.93 -21.58
C ASN A 527 3.64 1.81 -22.96
N ASP A 528 4.12 0.94 -23.84
CA ASP A 528 3.46 0.66 -25.12
C ASP A 528 2.02 0.14 -24.96
N LYS A 529 1.75 -0.65 -23.91
CA LYS A 529 0.38 -1.11 -23.58
C LYS A 529 -0.48 0.05 -23.08
N LEU A 530 0.08 0.88 -22.20
CA LEU A 530 -0.61 2.06 -21.69
C LEU A 530 -1.00 3.02 -22.82
N LEU A 531 -0.09 3.30 -23.76
CA LEU A 531 -0.37 4.15 -24.93
C LEU A 531 -1.56 3.65 -25.75
N LYS A 532 -1.59 2.35 -26.07
CA LYS A 532 -2.73 1.74 -26.77
C LYS A 532 -4.05 1.91 -25.99
N THR A 533 -3.98 1.87 -24.68
CA THR A 533 -5.13 2.07 -23.80
C THR A 533 -5.62 3.53 -23.85
N LEU A 534 -4.71 4.50 -23.84
CA LEU A 534 -5.05 5.93 -23.96
C LEU A 534 -5.61 6.27 -25.35
N GLU A 535 -5.04 5.69 -26.41
CA GLU A 535 -5.56 5.79 -27.78
C GLU A 535 -6.97 5.20 -27.88
N HIS A 536 -7.21 4.04 -27.28
CA HIS A 536 -8.53 3.42 -27.21
C HIS A 536 -9.56 4.32 -26.51
N LEU A 537 -9.20 4.95 -25.37
CA LEU A 537 -10.05 5.92 -24.69
C LEU A 537 -10.42 7.10 -25.58
N ARG A 538 -9.45 7.65 -26.32
CA ARG A 538 -9.66 8.70 -27.32
C ARG A 538 -10.63 8.23 -28.40
N ASP A 539 -10.39 7.06 -28.95
CA ASP A 539 -11.17 6.49 -30.07
C ASP A 539 -12.63 6.21 -29.70
N LEU A 540 -12.92 6.00 -28.42
CA LEU A 540 -14.28 5.96 -27.88
C LEU A 540 -14.99 7.33 -27.88
N GLY A 541 -14.33 8.42 -28.30
CA GLY A 541 -14.89 9.76 -28.37
C GLY A 541 -14.68 10.59 -27.09
N ASN A 542 -13.64 10.31 -26.34
CA ASN A 542 -13.22 11.07 -25.15
C ASN A 542 -12.06 12.02 -25.48
N SER A 543 -11.99 13.14 -24.75
CA SER A 543 -10.78 13.98 -24.74
C SER A 543 -9.80 13.44 -23.70
N VAL A 544 -8.58 13.13 -24.07
CA VAL A 544 -7.56 12.59 -23.16
C VAL A 544 -6.46 13.63 -23.02
N ILE A 545 -6.35 14.25 -21.85
CA ILE A 545 -5.35 15.28 -21.54
C ILE A 545 -4.37 14.66 -20.55
N VAL A 546 -3.10 14.58 -20.94
CA VAL A 546 -2.06 13.90 -20.14
C VAL A 546 -0.94 14.88 -19.82
N VAL A 547 -0.61 15.03 -18.56
CA VAL A 547 0.65 15.69 -18.17
C VAL A 547 1.74 14.63 -18.25
N GLU A 548 2.71 14.81 -19.16
CA GLU A 548 3.71 13.77 -19.41
C GLU A 548 5.08 14.29 -19.81
N HIS A 549 6.09 13.44 -19.57
CA HIS A 549 7.50 13.68 -19.88
C HIS A 549 8.12 12.57 -20.72
N ASP A 550 7.37 11.50 -21.01
CA ASP A 550 7.83 10.36 -21.79
C ASP A 550 7.86 10.67 -23.29
N GLU A 551 8.97 10.32 -23.95
CA GLU A 551 9.18 10.58 -25.38
C GLU A 551 8.17 9.86 -26.27
N ASP A 552 7.92 8.56 -25.98
CA ASP A 552 7.02 7.75 -26.80
C ASP A 552 5.57 8.24 -26.70
N THR A 553 5.15 8.67 -25.52
CA THR A 553 3.83 9.31 -25.30
C THR A 553 3.69 10.63 -26.03
N MET A 554 4.73 11.48 -26.03
CA MET A 554 4.70 12.74 -26.78
C MET A 554 4.66 12.51 -28.30
N ARG A 555 5.37 11.50 -28.81
CA ARG A 555 5.35 11.17 -30.24
C ARG A 555 4.02 10.58 -30.70
N ALA A 556 3.30 9.89 -29.83
CA ALA A 556 1.96 9.33 -30.10
C ALA A 556 0.83 10.36 -29.96
N ALA A 557 1.09 11.51 -29.36
CA ALA A 557 0.08 12.54 -29.11
C ALA A 557 -0.41 13.22 -30.41
N ASP A 558 -1.72 13.46 -30.47
CA ASP A 558 -2.34 14.24 -31.56
C ASP A 558 -1.98 15.73 -31.44
N CYS A 559 -1.79 16.20 -30.19
CA CYS A 559 -1.41 17.58 -29.91
C CYS A 559 -0.54 17.65 -28.66
N ILE A 560 0.52 18.43 -28.72
CA ILE A 560 1.40 18.72 -27.56
C ILE A 560 1.29 20.19 -27.25
N VAL A 561 1.19 20.51 -25.98
CA VAL A 561 1.24 21.87 -25.42
C VAL A 561 2.47 21.96 -24.51
N ASP A 562 3.48 22.68 -24.96
CA ASP A 562 4.72 22.90 -24.20
C ASP A 562 4.62 24.17 -23.34
N ILE A 563 4.74 23.99 -22.02
CA ILE A 563 4.58 25.08 -21.04
C ILE A 563 5.94 25.42 -20.41
N GLY A 564 6.32 26.68 -20.50
CA GLY A 564 7.63 27.13 -20.03
C GLY A 564 7.77 28.66 -20.10
N PRO A 565 8.95 29.16 -20.54
CA PRO A 565 10.20 28.41 -20.87
C PRO A 565 10.96 27.90 -19.66
N GLY A 566 10.71 28.39 -18.46
CA GLY A 566 11.38 28.03 -17.21
C GLY A 566 10.44 27.41 -16.18
N ALA A 567 10.89 27.42 -14.92
CA ALA A 567 10.13 26.95 -13.77
C ALA A 567 9.71 28.13 -12.87
N GLY A 568 8.66 27.94 -12.05
CA GLY A 568 8.20 28.97 -11.11
C GLY A 568 7.83 30.28 -11.79
N GLU A 569 8.44 31.38 -11.36
CA GLU A 569 8.21 32.72 -11.94
C GLU A 569 8.65 32.85 -13.41
N HIS A 570 9.59 32.02 -13.85
CA HIS A 570 10.07 31.99 -15.23
C HIS A 570 9.24 31.09 -16.15
N GLY A 571 8.27 30.36 -15.58
CA GLY A 571 7.32 29.52 -16.29
C GLY A 571 6.00 30.20 -16.60
N GLY A 572 4.97 29.41 -16.77
CA GLY A 572 3.57 29.87 -16.86
C GLY A 572 3.15 30.44 -18.22
N ASN A 573 3.94 30.23 -19.29
CA ASN A 573 3.58 30.63 -20.65
C ASN A 573 3.47 29.38 -21.54
N VAL A 574 2.66 29.46 -22.58
CA VAL A 574 2.66 28.48 -23.67
C VAL A 574 3.80 28.81 -24.63
N VAL A 575 4.76 27.91 -24.75
CA VAL A 575 5.95 28.07 -25.61
C VAL A 575 5.64 27.60 -27.05
N ALA A 576 4.98 26.44 -27.15
CA ALA A 576 4.64 25.85 -28.44
C ALA A 576 3.38 24.98 -28.33
N VAL A 577 2.62 24.87 -29.42
CA VAL A 577 1.44 24.01 -29.54
C VAL A 577 1.46 23.34 -30.91
N GLY A 578 1.21 22.05 -30.95
CA GLY A 578 1.10 21.31 -32.21
C GLY A 578 1.55 19.86 -32.10
N MET A 579 1.72 19.18 -33.22
CA MET A 579 2.27 17.81 -33.27
C MET A 579 3.75 17.77 -32.90
N ALA A 580 4.29 16.60 -32.55
CA ALA A 580 5.69 16.42 -32.18
C ALA A 580 6.68 17.08 -33.19
N ASP A 581 6.45 16.93 -34.48
CA ASP A 581 7.28 17.52 -35.52
C ASP A 581 7.31 19.05 -35.52
N GLN A 582 6.21 19.68 -35.10
CA GLN A 582 6.11 21.13 -34.96
C GLN A 582 6.86 21.62 -33.70
N ILE A 583 6.73 20.88 -32.60
CA ILE A 583 7.46 21.17 -31.35
C ILE A 583 8.97 21.03 -31.58
N MET A 584 9.43 19.99 -32.29
CA MET A 584 10.84 19.78 -32.62
C MET A 584 11.45 20.92 -33.43
N LYS A 585 10.68 21.60 -34.28
CA LYS A 585 11.14 22.75 -35.06
C LYS A 585 11.17 24.06 -34.27
N CYS A 586 10.51 24.15 -33.14
CA CYS A 586 10.50 25.35 -32.30
C CYS A 586 11.85 25.50 -31.58
N LYS A 587 12.52 26.63 -31.83
CA LYS A 587 13.82 26.91 -31.22
C LYS A 587 13.76 27.24 -29.75
N GLU A 588 12.63 27.79 -29.30
CA GLU A 588 12.41 28.22 -27.91
C GLU A 588 11.99 27.06 -27.01
N SER A 589 11.52 25.97 -27.60
CA SER A 589 11.08 24.77 -26.87
C SER A 589 12.28 23.93 -26.44
N ILE A 590 12.50 23.83 -25.13
CA ILE A 590 13.48 22.92 -24.54
C ILE A 590 13.07 21.47 -24.79
N THR A 591 11.78 21.17 -24.66
CA THR A 591 11.21 19.85 -25.00
C THR A 591 11.53 19.50 -26.45
N GLY A 592 11.30 20.42 -27.39
CA GLY A 592 11.59 20.25 -28.81
C GLY A 592 13.08 20.04 -29.08
N ALA A 593 13.96 20.67 -28.30
CA ALA A 593 15.40 20.49 -28.43
C ALA A 593 15.83 19.05 -28.04
N TYR A 594 15.26 18.45 -27.02
CA TYR A 594 15.52 17.04 -26.65
C TYR A 594 14.88 16.06 -27.63
N LEU A 595 13.61 16.24 -27.99
CA LEU A 595 12.90 15.37 -28.94
C LEU A 595 13.56 15.32 -30.34
N SER A 596 14.15 16.44 -30.80
CA SER A 596 14.87 16.53 -32.07
C SER A 596 16.33 16.05 -31.97
N GLY A 597 16.83 15.77 -30.80
CA GLY A 597 18.21 15.39 -30.55
C GLY A 597 19.23 16.54 -30.65
N ARG A 598 18.78 17.82 -30.77
CA ARG A 598 19.66 19.01 -30.65
C ARG A 598 20.37 19.07 -29.30
N ILE A 599 19.72 18.61 -28.25
CA ILE A 599 20.29 18.41 -26.92
C ILE A 599 20.13 16.95 -26.57
N LYS A 600 21.20 16.29 -26.13
CA LYS A 600 21.22 14.88 -25.76
C LYS A 600 21.94 14.68 -24.43
N ILE A 601 21.52 13.68 -23.66
CA ILE A 601 22.28 13.17 -22.51
C ILE A 601 23.37 12.27 -23.09
N PRO A 602 24.68 12.60 -22.89
CA PRO A 602 25.77 11.88 -23.54
C PRO A 602 25.94 10.47 -22.96
N VAL A 603 26.26 9.51 -23.85
CA VAL A 603 26.69 8.17 -23.43
C VAL A 603 28.17 8.26 -22.99
N PRO A 604 28.57 7.73 -21.83
CA PRO A 604 29.97 7.69 -21.42
C PRO A 604 30.83 6.91 -22.41
N LYS A 605 31.94 7.46 -22.81
CA LYS A 605 32.88 6.78 -23.74
C LYS A 605 33.53 5.55 -23.10
N GLU A 606 33.78 5.60 -21.81
CA GLU A 606 34.38 4.51 -21.05
C GLU A 606 33.51 4.20 -19.83
N ARG A 607 33.33 2.90 -19.54
CA ARG A 607 32.64 2.41 -18.34
C ARG A 607 33.66 2.21 -17.24
N ARG A 608 33.33 2.61 -16.02
CA ARG A 608 34.23 2.46 -14.87
C ARG A 608 34.23 1.02 -14.38
N SER A 609 35.37 0.56 -13.88
CA SER A 609 35.51 -0.75 -13.29
C SER A 609 35.13 -0.75 -11.82
N PRO A 610 34.52 -1.83 -11.30
CA PRO A 610 34.18 -1.97 -9.89
C PRO A 610 35.43 -1.96 -9.00
N THR A 611 35.32 -1.37 -7.83
CA THR A 611 36.37 -1.41 -6.80
C THR A 611 36.21 -2.57 -5.83
N GLY A 612 35.06 -3.21 -5.80
CA GLY A 612 34.71 -4.33 -4.95
C GLY A 612 33.31 -4.86 -5.27
N TRP A 613 32.82 -5.78 -4.47
CA TRP A 613 31.53 -6.43 -4.68
C TRP A 613 30.80 -6.68 -3.36
N ILE A 614 29.49 -6.43 -3.34
CA ILE A 614 28.57 -6.96 -2.35
C ILE A 614 27.90 -8.18 -2.96
N LYS A 615 27.90 -9.30 -2.24
CA LYS A 615 27.34 -10.58 -2.74
C LYS A 615 26.12 -10.93 -1.93
N ILE A 616 24.94 -10.90 -2.54
CA ILE A 616 23.67 -11.35 -1.98
C ILE A 616 23.53 -12.82 -2.34
N ARG A 617 23.23 -13.68 -1.38
CA ARG A 617 23.07 -15.12 -1.56
C ARG A 617 21.67 -15.55 -1.16
N GLY A 618 21.08 -16.40 -1.99
CA GLY A 618 19.82 -17.08 -1.70
C GLY A 618 18.63 -16.13 -1.50
N ALA A 619 18.51 -15.06 -2.26
CA ALA A 619 17.41 -14.11 -2.15
C ALA A 619 16.07 -14.76 -2.53
N ARG A 620 15.10 -14.80 -1.58
CA ARG A 620 13.80 -15.49 -1.72
C ARG A 620 12.59 -14.66 -1.35
N GLU A 621 12.79 -13.38 -1.01
CA GLU A 621 11.69 -12.50 -0.59
C GLU A 621 10.69 -12.27 -1.73
N ASN A 622 9.40 -12.33 -1.41
CA ASN A 622 8.28 -12.14 -2.34
C ASN A 622 8.35 -13.11 -3.55
N ASN A 623 8.57 -12.59 -4.76
CA ASN A 623 8.63 -13.39 -5.99
C ASN A 623 10.04 -13.81 -6.39
N LEU A 624 11.07 -13.50 -5.59
CA LEU A 624 12.45 -13.89 -5.91
C LEU A 624 12.65 -15.40 -5.81
N LYS A 625 13.33 -15.98 -6.80
CA LYS A 625 13.50 -17.42 -6.99
C LYS A 625 14.87 -17.92 -6.53
N ASN A 626 15.22 -17.69 -5.27
CA ASN A 626 16.49 -18.10 -4.68
C ASN A 626 17.70 -17.66 -5.52
N VAL A 627 17.77 -16.35 -5.78
CA VAL A 627 18.77 -15.78 -6.68
C VAL A 627 20.02 -15.30 -5.94
N ASP A 628 21.17 -15.49 -6.57
CA ASP A 628 22.45 -14.93 -6.16
C ASP A 628 22.78 -13.72 -7.02
N VAL A 629 23.06 -12.60 -6.37
CA VAL A 629 23.35 -11.33 -7.05
C VAL A 629 24.61 -10.67 -6.50
N ASP A 630 25.51 -10.29 -7.41
CA ASP A 630 26.70 -9.53 -7.07
C ASP A 630 26.50 -8.07 -7.48
N VAL A 631 26.54 -7.16 -6.52
CA VAL A 631 26.39 -5.70 -6.72
C VAL A 631 27.77 -5.05 -6.71
N PRO A 632 28.20 -4.40 -7.79
CA PRO A 632 29.51 -3.78 -7.87
C PRO A 632 29.61 -2.51 -7.02
N LEU A 633 30.77 -2.25 -6.44
CA LEU A 633 31.06 -1.09 -5.60
C LEU A 633 31.86 -0.02 -6.36
N GLY A 634 31.71 1.24 -5.95
CA GLY A 634 32.46 2.40 -6.45
C GLY A 634 32.03 2.90 -7.83
N ILE A 635 30.95 2.38 -8.36
CA ILE A 635 30.39 2.73 -9.68
C ILE A 635 28.89 2.98 -9.63
N MET A 636 28.30 3.43 -10.74
CA MET A 636 26.87 3.61 -10.90
C MET A 636 26.25 2.35 -11.52
N THR A 637 25.40 1.69 -10.76
CA THR A 637 24.67 0.48 -11.17
C THR A 637 23.19 0.79 -11.33
N CYS A 638 22.60 0.44 -12.47
CA CYS A 638 21.14 0.44 -12.67
C CYS A 638 20.56 -0.96 -12.46
N VAL A 639 19.49 -1.05 -11.67
CA VAL A 639 18.68 -2.27 -11.52
C VAL A 639 17.42 -2.07 -12.35
N THR A 640 17.29 -2.87 -13.41
CA THR A 640 16.26 -2.72 -14.45
C THR A 640 15.36 -3.94 -14.52
N GLY A 641 14.37 -3.90 -15.40
CA GLY A 641 13.44 -4.99 -15.64
C GLY A 641 11.98 -4.53 -15.61
N VAL A 642 11.09 -5.35 -16.13
CA VAL A 642 9.66 -5.05 -16.20
C VAL A 642 9.02 -4.81 -14.83
N SER A 643 7.83 -4.20 -14.82
CA SER A 643 7.09 -3.96 -13.58
C SER A 643 6.80 -5.30 -12.87
N GLY A 644 7.00 -5.34 -11.54
CA GLY A 644 6.81 -6.57 -10.75
C GLY A 644 7.88 -7.65 -10.90
N SER A 645 9.01 -7.41 -11.59
CA SER A 645 10.09 -8.40 -11.78
C SER A 645 10.91 -8.74 -10.53
N GLY A 646 10.73 -8.01 -9.41
CA GLY A 646 11.40 -8.28 -8.13
C GLY A 646 12.51 -7.28 -7.77
N LYS A 647 12.69 -6.19 -8.52
CA LYS A 647 13.72 -5.15 -8.27
C LYS A 647 13.69 -4.62 -6.84
N SER A 648 12.52 -4.13 -6.40
CA SER A 648 12.35 -3.55 -5.06
C SER A 648 12.48 -4.61 -3.95
N SER A 649 12.08 -5.86 -4.21
CA SER A 649 12.28 -6.98 -3.27
C SER A 649 13.77 -7.25 -3.05
N LEU A 650 14.58 -7.26 -4.12
CA LEU A 650 16.02 -7.47 -4.05
C LEU A 650 16.74 -6.29 -3.37
N ILE A 651 16.45 -5.07 -3.80
CA ILE A 651 17.22 -3.87 -3.42
C ILE A 651 16.69 -3.28 -2.10
N ASN A 652 15.37 -3.03 -2.01
CA ASN A 652 14.81 -2.33 -0.85
C ASN A 652 14.57 -3.29 0.33
N GLU A 653 13.97 -4.48 0.08
CA GLU A 653 13.62 -5.40 1.14
C GLU A 653 14.82 -6.20 1.66
N ILE A 654 15.75 -6.62 0.78
CA ILE A 654 16.91 -7.43 1.19
C ILE A 654 18.14 -6.54 1.37
N LEU A 655 18.70 -5.98 0.28
CA LEU A 655 20.01 -5.27 0.32
C LEU A 655 19.97 -4.09 1.29
N TYR A 656 19.01 -3.18 1.11
CA TYR A 656 18.93 -1.97 1.95
C TYR A 656 18.71 -2.33 3.43
N LYS A 657 17.71 -3.16 3.74
CA LYS A 657 17.39 -3.50 5.13
C LYS A 657 18.51 -4.24 5.84
N ALA A 658 19.20 -5.17 5.15
CA ALA A 658 20.32 -5.90 5.71
C ALA A 658 21.55 -5.00 5.97
N LEU A 659 21.89 -4.14 5.00
CA LEU A 659 22.99 -3.19 5.17
C LEU A 659 22.65 -2.11 6.20
N ALA A 660 21.42 -1.60 6.24
CA ALA A 660 20.98 -0.62 7.22
C ALA A 660 21.05 -1.19 8.66
N LYS A 661 20.69 -2.47 8.84
CA LYS A 661 20.83 -3.17 10.12
C LYS A 661 22.31 -3.26 10.55
N LYS A 662 23.21 -3.65 9.63
CA LYS A 662 24.64 -3.86 9.93
C LYS A 662 25.42 -2.53 10.08
N LEU A 663 25.23 -1.58 9.16
CA LEU A 663 26.03 -0.35 9.07
C LEU A 663 25.44 0.79 9.89
N ASN A 664 24.10 1.00 9.80
CA ASN A 664 23.42 2.11 10.46
C ASN A 664 22.76 1.72 11.79
N ARG A 665 22.86 0.45 12.21
CA ARG A 665 22.17 -0.12 13.38
C ARG A 665 20.65 0.16 13.35
N ALA A 666 20.08 0.13 12.15
CA ALA A 666 18.66 0.35 11.97
C ALA A 666 17.84 -0.86 12.46
N ARG A 667 16.65 -0.59 12.98
CA ARG A 667 15.70 -1.59 13.46
C ARG A 667 14.88 -2.16 12.30
N THR A 668 15.57 -2.69 11.30
CA THR A 668 14.92 -3.27 10.10
C THR A 668 15.11 -4.77 10.08
N ILE A 669 14.10 -5.47 9.60
CA ILE A 669 14.15 -6.92 9.37
C ILE A 669 14.33 -7.10 7.86
N PRO A 670 15.48 -7.64 7.43
CA PRO A 670 15.71 -7.93 6.02
C PRO A 670 14.73 -8.99 5.52
N GLY A 671 14.40 -8.95 4.24
CA GLY A 671 13.67 -10.01 3.55
C GLY A 671 14.46 -11.33 3.54
N ASP A 672 13.80 -12.43 3.16
CA ASP A 672 14.36 -13.78 3.24
C ASP A 672 15.54 -13.96 2.27
N HIS A 673 16.73 -14.30 2.84
CA HIS A 673 17.97 -14.54 2.13
C HIS A 673 18.95 -15.36 2.99
N ASP A 674 19.94 -16.01 2.38
CA ASP A 674 20.93 -16.80 3.11
C ASP A 674 22.02 -15.95 3.76
N GLY A 675 22.47 -14.87 3.11
CA GLY A 675 23.49 -13.98 3.63
C GLY A 675 23.94 -12.89 2.67
N ILE A 676 24.69 -11.93 3.19
CA ILE A 676 25.32 -10.86 2.40
C ILE A 676 26.78 -10.73 2.80
N ASP A 677 27.69 -10.91 1.82
CA ASP A 677 29.14 -10.79 1.96
C ASP A 677 29.66 -9.46 1.43
N GLY A 678 30.83 -9.02 1.90
CA GLY A 678 31.52 -7.82 1.42
C GLY A 678 31.07 -6.52 2.10
N VAL A 679 30.28 -6.59 3.16
CA VAL A 679 29.71 -5.41 3.87
C VAL A 679 30.80 -4.57 4.51
N GLU A 680 31.91 -5.15 4.89
CA GLU A 680 33.09 -4.50 5.50
C GLU A 680 33.76 -3.45 4.58
N GLN A 681 33.49 -3.49 3.29
CA GLN A 681 33.98 -2.51 2.32
C GLN A 681 33.22 -1.18 2.38
N LEU A 682 32.08 -1.14 3.07
CA LEU A 682 31.20 0.01 3.21
C LEU A 682 31.18 0.55 4.64
N ASP A 683 30.99 1.85 4.78
CA ASP A 683 30.84 2.52 6.09
C ASP A 683 29.40 2.97 6.38
N LYS A 684 28.62 3.22 5.33
CA LYS A 684 27.25 3.76 5.47
C LYS A 684 26.36 3.39 4.29
N ILE A 685 25.06 3.26 4.56
CA ILE A 685 24.03 3.15 3.53
C ILE A 685 22.99 4.27 3.65
N ILE A 686 22.58 4.82 2.51
CA ILE A 686 21.58 5.88 2.42
C ILE A 686 20.58 5.50 1.34
N ALA A 687 19.29 5.41 1.72
CA ALA A 687 18.21 5.27 0.77
C ALA A 687 17.57 6.63 0.48
N ILE A 688 17.32 6.90 -0.79
CA ILE A 688 16.68 8.10 -1.29
C ILE A 688 15.45 7.68 -2.08
N ASP A 689 14.32 7.66 -1.40
CA ASP A 689 13.01 7.26 -1.92
C ASP A 689 12.05 8.46 -2.05
N GLN A 690 10.88 8.24 -2.63
CA GLN A 690 9.84 9.24 -2.85
C GLN A 690 8.99 9.54 -1.60
N SER A 691 9.30 8.95 -0.45
CA SER A 691 8.56 9.23 0.78
C SER A 691 8.69 10.70 1.20
N PRO A 692 7.65 11.30 1.78
CA PRO A 692 7.69 12.70 2.22
C PRO A 692 8.86 12.97 3.18
N ILE A 693 9.45 14.18 3.11
CA ILE A 693 10.52 14.62 4.02
C ILE A 693 10.03 14.83 5.47
N GLY A 694 8.74 14.66 5.72
CA GLY A 694 8.11 14.70 7.03
C GLY A 694 6.60 14.55 6.92
N ARG A 695 5.97 14.21 8.03
CA ARG A 695 4.51 13.90 8.08
C ARG A 695 3.65 15.10 8.50
N THR A 696 4.26 16.21 8.84
CA THR A 696 3.55 17.40 9.37
C THR A 696 3.82 18.63 8.52
N PRO A 697 2.92 19.64 8.51
CA PRO A 697 3.14 20.90 7.83
C PRO A 697 4.37 21.69 8.30
N ARG A 698 4.96 21.32 9.45
CA ARG A 698 6.18 21.93 10.00
C ARG A 698 7.45 21.45 9.29
N SER A 699 7.40 20.28 8.68
CA SER A 699 8.52 19.78 7.87
C SER A 699 8.53 20.51 6.55
N ASN A 700 9.69 21.05 6.18
CA ASN A 700 9.88 21.82 4.95
C ASN A 700 11.33 21.66 4.46
N PRO A 701 11.67 22.12 3.23
CA PRO A 701 13.02 22.03 2.68
C PRO A 701 14.09 22.64 3.58
N ALA A 702 13.82 23.80 4.19
CA ALA A 702 14.80 24.47 5.05
C ALA A 702 15.11 23.70 6.33
N THR A 703 14.10 23.06 6.94
CA THR A 703 14.31 22.24 8.15
C THR A 703 15.01 20.93 7.84
N TYR A 704 14.66 20.28 6.74
CA TYR A 704 15.20 18.99 6.35
C TYR A 704 16.69 19.09 5.97
N THR A 705 17.08 20.09 5.18
CA THR A 705 18.48 20.35 4.81
C THR A 705 19.31 20.89 5.97
N GLY A 706 18.67 21.29 7.06
CA GLY A 706 19.32 21.92 8.20
C GLY A 706 19.83 23.33 7.91
N VAL A 707 19.38 23.97 6.83
CA VAL A 707 19.72 25.38 6.55
C VAL A 707 18.96 26.31 7.49
N PHE A 708 17.77 25.90 7.96
CA PHE A 708 16.96 26.70 8.87
C PHE A 708 17.66 26.95 10.21
N ASP A 709 18.47 26.05 10.70
CA ASP A 709 19.25 26.23 11.93
C ASP A 709 20.25 27.37 11.79
N LEU A 710 20.92 27.45 10.65
CA LEU A 710 21.88 28.55 10.34
C LEU A 710 21.14 29.88 10.14
N ILE A 711 19.95 29.87 9.53
CA ILE A 711 19.12 31.06 9.37
C ILE A 711 18.68 31.59 10.74
N ARG A 712 18.24 30.70 11.65
CA ARG A 712 17.86 31.08 13.02
C ARG A 712 19.02 31.69 13.81
N ASP A 713 20.24 31.13 13.67
CA ASP A 713 21.44 31.68 14.28
C ASP A 713 21.76 33.08 13.73
N LEU A 714 21.59 33.28 12.42
CA LEU A 714 21.79 34.58 11.78
C LEU A 714 20.78 35.63 12.30
N PHE A 715 19.49 35.29 12.42
CA PHE A 715 18.46 36.18 12.97
C PHE A 715 18.71 36.50 14.45
N ALA A 716 19.11 35.54 15.27
CA ALA A 716 19.48 35.77 16.65
C ALA A 716 20.74 36.68 16.81
N ALA A 717 21.62 36.73 15.80
CA ALA A 717 22.79 37.60 15.79
C ALA A 717 22.50 39.03 15.36
N THR A 718 21.29 39.34 14.85
CA THR A 718 20.89 40.71 14.45
C THR A 718 20.84 41.66 15.64
N THR A 719 21.04 42.95 15.38
CA THR A 719 21.02 44.01 16.39
C THR A 719 19.68 44.08 17.14
N ASP A 720 18.59 43.94 16.39
CA ASP A 720 17.22 44.00 16.95
C ASP A 720 16.95 42.79 17.86
N ALA A 721 17.37 41.59 17.47
CA ALA A 721 17.21 40.41 18.30
C ALA A 721 18.01 40.48 19.60
N LYS A 722 19.27 40.98 19.52
CA LYS A 722 20.10 41.18 20.71
C LYS A 722 19.54 42.23 21.64
N ALA A 723 19.06 43.34 21.11
CA ALA A 723 18.43 44.40 21.91
C ALA A 723 17.17 43.93 22.67
N LYS A 724 16.43 42.97 22.06
CA LYS A 724 15.23 42.34 22.69
C LYS A 724 15.56 41.09 23.50
N GLY A 725 16.81 40.65 23.57
CA GLY A 725 17.22 39.46 24.31
C GLY A 725 16.73 38.14 23.67
N TYR A 726 16.52 38.15 22.36
CA TYR A 726 15.99 36.99 21.64
C TYR A 726 17.08 35.99 21.30
N SER A 727 16.93 34.76 21.77
CA SER A 727 17.79 33.63 21.46
C SER A 727 17.32 32.92 20.18
N LYS A 728 18.15 31.99 19.66
CA LYS A 728 17.84 31.11 18.51
C LYS A 728 16.44 30.42 18.63
N GLY A 729 16.03 30.05 19.86
CA GLY A 729 14.73 29.42 20.12
C GLY A 729 13.54 30.29 19.72
N ARG A 730 13.67 31.63 19.82
CA ARG A 730 12.61 32.59 19.46
C ARG A 730 12.20 32.49 17.99
N PHE A 731 13.14 32.17 17.12
CA PHE A 731 12.94 32.05 15.67
C PHE A 731 12.55 30.63 15.22
N SER A 732 12.20 29.74 16.16
CA SER A 732 11.69 28.41 15.87
C SER A 732 10.17 28.37 15.96
N PHE A 733 9.49 27.91 14.90
CA PHE A 733 8.04 27.66 14.92
C PHE A 733 7.66 26.40 15.71
N ASN A 734 8.63 25.58 16.13
CA ASN A 734 8.41 24.38 16.94
C ASN A 734 8.43 24.66 18.47
N VAL A 735 9.02 25.77 18.89
CA VAL A 735 9.25 26.11 20.31
C VAL A 735 8.32 27.24 20.73
N LYS A 736 7.77 27.14 21.94
CA LYS A 736 6.98 28.21 22.55
C LYS A 736 7.79 29.53 22.70
N GLY A 737 7.10 30.67 22.57
CA GLY A 737 7.65 31.99 22.79
C GLY A 737 7.77 32.84 21.53
N GLY A 738 8.14 32.27 20.36
CA GLY A 738 8.22 33.00 19.10
C GLY A 738 7.17 32.59 18.07
N ARG A 739 6.60 31.42 18.21
CA ARG A 739 5.56 30.89 17.31
C ARG A 739 4.18 31.49 17.61
N CYS A 740 3.30 31.42 16.64
CA CYS A 740 1.87 31.66 16.88
C CYS A 740 1.31 30.50 17.72
N GLU A 741 0.75 30.81 18.89
CA GLU A 741 0.22 29.77 19.80
C GLU A 741 -1.15 29.26 19.33
N ALA A 742 -1.94 30.03 18.55
CA ALA A 742 -3.23 29.58 18.03
C ALA A 742 -3.09 28.38 17.09
N CYS A 743 -2.12 28.41 16.15
CA CYS A 743 -1.83 27.29 15.26
C CYS A 743 -0.60 26.47 15.72
N SER A 744 -0.05 26.77 16.91
CA SER A 744 1.16 26.12 17.43
C SER A 744 2.36 26.13 16.46
N GLY A 745 2.42 27.11 15.54
CA GLY A 745 3.47 27.25 14.53
C GLY A 745 3.23 26.52 13.22
N ASP A 746 2.08 25.89 13.03
CA ASP A 746 1.74 25.20 11.75
C ASP A 746 1.42 26.21 10.62
N GLY A 747 0.92 27.40 10.96
CA GLY A 747 0.45 28.40 10.00
C GLY A 747 -0.95 28.11 9.47
N ILE A 748 -1.40 26.89 9.60
CA ILE A 748 -2.70 26.37 9.17
C ILE A 748 -3.41 25.68 10.33
N ILE A 749 -4.73 25.63 10.27
CA ILE A 749 -5.59 24.89 11.19
C ILE A 749 -6.22 23.75 10.43
N LYS A 750 -6.03 22.53 10.93
CA LYS A 750 -6.67 21.34 10.40
C LYS A 750 -8.08 21.24 10.98
N ILE A 751 -9.07 21.18 10.12
CA ILE A 751 -10.47 20.92 10.48
C ILE A 751 -10.76 19.47 10.10
N GLU A 752 -10.91 18.60 11.09
CA GLU A 752 -11.22 17.19 10.87
C GLU A 752 -12.69 17.03 10.47
N MET A 753 -12.91 16.49 9.29
CA MET A 753 -14.22 16.23 8.72
C MET A 753 -14.46 14.70 8.73
N HIS A 754 -15.22 14.18 9.71
CA HIS A 754 -15.40 12.75 9.95
C HIS A 754 -15.78 11.89 8.72
N PHE A 755 -16.48 12.47 7.74
CA PHE A 755 -16.95 11.77 6.53
C PHE A 755 -16.40 12.34 5.23
N LEU A 756 -15.64 13.43 5.29
CA LEU A 756 -15.04 14.13 4.16
C LEU A 756 -13.52 14.26 4.37
N PRO A 757 -12.74 14.54 3.34
CA PRO A 757 -11.33 14.88 3.51
C PRO A 757 -11.15 16.06 4.47
N ASP A 758 -10.11 15.99 5.31
CA ASP A 758 -9.77 17.07 6.22
C ASP A 758 -9.49 18.38 5.46
N VAL A 759 -10.01 19.48 5.98
CA VAL A 759 -9.80 20.81 5.40
C VAL A 759 -8.71 21.55 6.16
N TYR A 760 -7.79 22.15 5.44
CA TYR A 760 -6.70 22.95 5.97
C TYR A 760 -6.96 24.43 5.64
N VAL A 761 -7.14 25.27 6.66
CA VAL A 761 -7.37 26.69 6.48
C VAL A 761 -6.20 27.49 7.08
N PRO A 762 -5.80 28.63 6.48
CA PRO A 762 -4.82 29.52 7.08
C PRO A 762 -5.25 29.97 8.48
N CYS A 763 -4.30 30.01 9.41
CA CYS A 763 -4.58 30.49 10.77
C CYS A 763 -4.98 31.99 10.74
N GLU A 764 -6.15 32.34 11.19
CA GLU A 764 -6.66 33.73 11.23
C GLU A 764 -5.78 34.66 12.09
N VAL A 765 -5.20 34.14 13.19
CA VAL A 765 -4.39 34.95 14.13
C VAL A 765 -3.07 35.38 13.52
N CYS A 766 -2.36 34.49 12.82
CA CYS A 766 -1.07 34.81 12.20
C CYS A 766 -1.16 35.02 10.68
N GLY A 767 -2.32 34.86 10.06
CA GLY A 767 -2.47 34.94 8.60
C GLY A 767 -1.55 34.01 7.84
N GLY A 768 -1.36 32.78 8.33
CA GLY A 768 -0.45 31.78 7.74
C GLY A 768 1.04 31.96 8.10
N LYS A 769 1.43 33.02 8.80
CA LYS A 769 2.84 33.40 9.00
C LYS A 769 3.60 32.58 10.04
N ARG A 770 2.98 31.68 10.78
CA ARG A 770 3.56 30.73 11.75
C ARG A 770 4.12 31.37 13.03
N TYR A 771 4.44 32.69 13.04
CA TYR A 771 5.08 33.42 14.15
C TYR A 771 4.16 34.47 14.74
N ASN A 772 4.47 34.91 15.96
CA ASN A 772 3.85 36.06 16.58
C ASN A 772 4.42 37.39 15.98
N ARG A 773 3.71 38.48 16.19
CA ARG A 773 4.06 39.81 15.63
C ARG A 773 5.44 40.27 16.06
N GLU A 774 5.79 40.10 17.33
CA GLU A 774 7.08 40.53 17.89
C GLU A 774 8.28 39.87 17.23
N THR A 775 8.16 38.55 16.93
CA THR A 775 9.21 37.80 16.23
C THR A 775 9.36 38.29 14.78
N LEU A 776 8.26 38.64 14.11
CA LEU A 776 8.26 39.14 12.73
C LEU A 776 8.79 40.57 12.59
N GLU A 777 8.88 41.35 13.70
CA GLU A 777 9.50 42.66 13.72
C GLU A 777 11.02 42.61 13.51
N VAL A 778 11.66 41.51 13.92
CA VAL A 778 13.10 41.33 13.70
C VAL A 778 13.37 41.05 12.23
N LYS A 779 14.23 41.86 11.62
CA LYS A 779 14.54 41.82 10.20
C LYS A 779 16.03 41.63 9.94
N TYR A 780 16.36 40.86 8.91
CA TYR A 780 17.70 40.79 8.33
C TYR A 780 17.59 41.23 6.87
N LYS A 781 18.39 42.26 6.47
CA LYS A 781 18.31 42.94 5.15
C LYS A 781 16.87 43.30 4.77
N GLY A 782 16.08 43.79 5.76
CA GLY A 782 14.69 44.23 5.56
C GLY A 782 13.64 43.13 5.48
N LYS A 783 14.01 41.86 5.58
CA LYS A 783 13.11 40.70 5.52
C LYS A 783 12.96 40.05 6.89
N SER A 784 11.73 39.69 7.27
CA SER A 784 11.44 38.88 8.46
C SER A 784 11.78 37.40 8.23
N ILE A 785 11.81 36.59 9.29
CA ILE A 785 12.05 35.16 9.16
C ILE A 785 10.98 34.44 8.34
N TYR A 786 9.73 34.92 8.36
CA TYR A 786 8.65 34.41 7.51
C TYR A 786 8.93 34.75 6.03
N ASP A 787 9.32 35.99 5.74
CA ASP A 787 9.66 36.39 4.36
C ASP A 787 10.76 35.53 3.79
N VAL A 788 11.78 35.19 4.59
CA VAL A 788 12.87 34.28 4.19
C VAL A 788 12.38 32.86 3.93
N LEU A 789 11.48 32.33 4.78
CA LEU A 789 10.89 31.00 4.54
C LEU A 789 10.00 30.99 3.29
N ASN A 790 9.41 32.12 2.94
CA ASN A 790 8.56 32.24 1.75
C ASN A 790 9.35 32.52 0.44
N MET A 791 10.66 32.81 0.54
CA MET A 791 11.52 32.93 -0.64
C MET A 791 11.65 31.62 -1.39
N THR A 792 11.71 31.69 -2.71
CA THR A 792 12.15 30.58 -3.54
C THR A 792 13.64 30.26 -3.27
N VAL A 793 14.07 29.07 -3.61
CA VAL A 793 15.49 28.67 -3.49
C VAL A 793 16.37 29.64 -4.30
N GLU A 794 15.94 30.06 -5.49
CA GLU A 794 16.67 31.01 -6.32
C GLU A 794 16.81 32.37 -5.66
N GLU A 795 15.71 32.94 -5.15
CA GLU A 795 15.73 34.23 -4.42
C GLU A 795 16.61 34.15 -3.16
N ALA A 796 16.47 33.06 -2.40
CA ALA A 796 17.22 32.84 -1.18
C ALA A 796 18.72 32.69 -1.45
N LEU A 797 19.13 32.08 -2.58
CA LEU A 797 20.51 31.95 -2.97
C LEU A 797 21.14 33.34 -3.23
N LYS A 798 20.41 34.24 -3.91
CA LYS A 798 20.86 35.63 -4.13
C LYS A 798 20.86 36.41 -2.81
N PHE A 799 19.85 36.22 -1.95
CA PHE A 799 19.75 36.96 -0.68
C PHE A 799 20.88 36.63 0.29
N PHE A 800 21.28 35.35 0.35
CA PHE A 800 22.33 34.85 1.24
C PHE A 800 23.71 34.69 0.59
N GLU A 801 23.95 35.28 -0.60
CA GLU A 801 25.24 35.16 -1.33
C GLU A 801 26.48 35.47 -0.47
N ASN A 802 26.34 36.43 0.46
CA ASN A 802 27.40 36.85 1.37
C ASN A 802 27.47 36.06 2.69
N VAL A 803 26.71 34.97 2.82
CA VAL A 803 26.69 34.06 3.97
C VAL A 803 27.04 32.64 3.51
N PRO A 804 28.35 32.31 3.32
CA PRO A 804 28.79 31.06 2.65
C PRO A 804 28.21 29.78 3.25
N SER A 805 27.99 29.73 4.57
CA SER A 805 27.45 28.55 5.26
C SER A 805 26.01 28.27 4.88
N ILE A 806 25.20 29.31 4.64
CA ILE A 806 23.81 29.21 4.20
C ILE A 806 23.77 29.02 2.69
N ALA A 807 24.50 29.87 1.94
CA ALA A 807 24.51 29.85 0.47
C ALA A 807 24.87 28.46 -0.08
N ARG A 808 25.88 27.79 0.49
CA ARG A 808 26.29 26.44 0.06
C ARG A 808 25.19 25.40 0.19
N LYS A 809 24.39 25.42 1.26
CA LYS A 809 23.28 24.47 1.44
C LYS A 809 22.11 24.78 0.51
N ILE A 810 21.83 26.04 0.25
CA ILE A 810 20.79 26.47 -0.69
C ILE A 810 21.23 26.14 -2.13
N ALA A 811 22.52 26.30 -2.45
CA ALA A 811 23.06 25.97 -3.78
C ALA A 811 22.81 24.49 -4.14
N THR A 812 22.94 23.55 -3.20
CA THR A 812 22.64 22.13 -3.48
C THR A 812 21.17 21.88 -3.85
N LEU A 813 20.22 22.64 -3.29
CA LEU A 813 18.82 22.59 -3.70
C LEU A 813 18.62 23.12 -5.13
N ASN A 814 19.33 24.18 -5.48
CA ASN A 814 19.32 24.74 -6.84
C ASN A 814 19.95 23.75 -7.86
N ASP A 815 21.05 23.10 -7.50
CA ASP A 815 21.77 22.16 -8.36
C ASP A 815 20.92 20.93 -8.72
N VAL A 816 20.05 20.46 -7.81
CA VAL A 816 19.12 19.37 -8.08
C VAL A 816 17.85 19.82 -8.85
N GLY A 817 17.81 21.08 -9.36
CA GLY A 817 16.68 21.57 -10.14
C GLY A 817 15.45 22.02 -9.33
N LEU A 818 15.62 22.37 -8.06
CA LEU A 818 14.56 22.85 -7.18
C LEU A 818 14.61 24.37 -6.94
N SER A 819 15.02 25.15 -7.93
CA SER A 819 15.11 26.62 -7.85
C SER A 819 13.79 27.30 -7.50
N TYR A 820 12.68 26.71 -7.94
CA TYR A 820 11.32 27.27 -7.87
C TYR A 820 10.58 26.99 -6.55
N ILE A 821 10.99 25.98 -5.75
CA ILE A 821 10.32 25.69 -4.49
C ILE A 821 10.65 26.73 -3.41
N ARG A 822 9.72 26.95 -2.48
CA ARG A 822 9.95 27.84 -1.33
C ARG A 822 10.67 27.12 -0.21
N LEU A 823 11.58 27.80 0.50
CA LEU A 823 12.33 27.21 1.61
C LEU A 823 11.43 26.68 2.72
N GLY A 824 10.30 27.34 3.00
CA GLY A 824 9.31 26.99 4.02
C GLY A 824 8.10 26.23 3.50
N GLN A 825 8.10 25.75 2.24
CA GLN A 825 7.00 24.99 1.65
C GLN A 825 6.71 23.72 2.46
N PRO A 826 5.46 23.50 2.92
CA PRO A 826 5.11 22.31 3.70
C PRO A 826 5.40 21.01 2.94
N SER A 827 5.89 19.99 3.66
CA SER A 827 6.16 18.67 3.05
C SER A 827 4.92 18.01 2.44
N THR A 828 3.74 18.37 2.89
CA THR A 828 2.45 17.89 2.38
C THR A 828 2.08 18.42 0.99
N GLU A 829 2.69 19.53 0.58
CA GLU A 829 2.49 20.17 -0.73
C GLU A 829 3.53 19.71 -1.78
N LEU A 830 4.62 19.07 -1.33
CA LEU A 830 5.67 18.59 -2.19
C LEU A 830 5.26 17.31 -2.91
N SER A 831 5.64 17.18 -4.18
CA SER A 831 5.55 15.92 -4.93
C SER A 831 6.59 14.91 -4.42
N GLY A 832 6.38 13.62 -4.71
CA GLY A 832 7.34 12.56 -4.35
C GLY A 832 8.73 12.81 -4.93
N GLY A 833 8.80 13.24 -6.20
CA GLY A 833 10.06 13.59 -6.86
C GLY A 833 10.78 14.81 -6.24
N GLU A 834 10.02 15.83 -5.83
CA GLU A 834 10.60 16.99 -5.11
C GLU A 834 11.14 16.57 -3.75
N ALA A 835 10.40 15.77 -2.97
CA ALA A 835 10.87 15.23 -1.70
C ALA A 835 12.17 14.41 -1.86
N GLN A 836 12.24 13.58 -2.89
CA GLN A 836 13.43 12.79 -3.21
C GLN A 836 14.64 13.68 -3.56
N ARG A 837 14.45 14.70 -4.39
CA ARG A 837 15.51 15.66 -4.74
C ARG A 837 16.01 16.48 -3.53
N ILE A 838 15.11 16.83 -2.58
CA ILE A 838 15.51 17.48 -1.32
C ILE A 838 16.41 16.56 -0.49
N LYS A 839 16.08 15.25 -0.41
CA LYS A 839 16.90 14.25 0.26
C LYS A 839 18.28 14.15 -0.41
N LEU A 840 18.31 14.09 -1.73
CA LEU A 840 19.55 14.05 -2.52
C LEU A 840 20.41 15.32 -2.28
N ALA A 841 19.82 16.52 -2.33
CA ALA A 841 20.50 17.77 -2.05
C ALA A 841 21.12 17.80 -0.65
N THR A 842 20.41 17.23 0.33
CA THR A 842 20.90 17.15 1.71
C THR A 842 22.15 16.29 1.81
N GLU A 843 22.20 15.14 1.13
CA GLU A 843 23.37 14.27 1.13
C GLU A 843 24.53 14.88 0.34
N LEU A 844 24.26 15.57 -0.78
CA LEU A 844 25.28 16.31 -1.54
C LEU A 844 25.96 17.42 -0.71
N SER A 845 25.23 18.04 0.22
CA SER A 845 25.76 19.08 1.10
C SER A 845 26.75 18.56 2.15
N ARG A 846 26.80 17.22 2.36
CA ARG A 846 27.68 16.56 3.32
C ARG A 846 28.98 16.13 2.66
N ARG A 847 30.05 16.02 3.44
CA ARG A 847 31.34 15.45 2.97
C ARG A 847 31.17 13.92 2.88
N GLY A 848 31.37 13.37 1.68
CA GLY A 848 31.38 11.92 1.47
C GLY A 848 32.68 11.28 1.99
N THR A 849 32.61 10.04 2.43
CA THR A 849 33.75 9.21 2.84
C THR A 849 34.39 8.45 1.67
N GLY A 850 33.67 8.36 0.53
CA GLY A 850 34.03 7.53 -0.61
C GLY A 850 33.70 6.03 -0.44
N LYS A 851 33.06 5.65 0.68
CA LYS A 851 32.64 4.27 0.97
C LYS A 851 31.14 4.16 1.29
N THR A 852 30.37 5.16 0.93
CA THR A 852 28.92 5.17 1.14
C THR A 852 28.22 4.54 -0.06
N ILE A 853 27.20 3.68 0.22
CA ILE A 853 26.29 3.18 -0.81
C ILE A 853 25.00 4.00 -0.78
N TYR A 854 24.66 4.57 -1.91
CA TYR A 854 23.38 5.28 -2.14
C TYR A 854 22.44 4.37 -2.92
N ILE A 855 21.23 4.19 -2.41
CA ILE A 855 20.14 3.49 -3.10
C ILE A 855 19.09 4.52 -3.47
N LEU A 856 18.79 4.63 -4.77
CA LEU A 856 17.76 5.51 -5.29
C LEU A 856 16.66 4.66 -5.97
N ASP A 857 15.42 4.96 -5.64
CA ASP A 857 14.26 4.27 -6.21
C ASP A 857 13.53 5.23 -7.16
N GLU A 858 13.59 4.94 -8.46
CA GLU A 858 12.98 5.70 -9.57
C GLU A 858 13.18 7.22 -9.44
N PRO A 859 14.42 7.72 -9.39
CA PRO A 859 14.69 9.14 -9.15
C PRO A 859 14.31 10.07 -10.31
N THR A 860 13.97 9.54 -11.49
CA THR A 860 13.52 10.34 -12.64
C THR A 860 12.02 10.59 -12.66
N THR A 861 11.28 10.09 -11.67
CA THR A 861 9.83 10.25 -11.56
C THR A 861 9.44 11.74 -11.61
N GLY A 862 8.56 12.11 -12.55
CA GLY A 862 8.06 13.48 -12.72
C GLY A 862 9.09 14.47 -13.25
N LEU A 863 10.19 14.02 -13.85
CA LEU A 863 11.23 14.85 -14.36
C LEU A 863 11.17 15.02 -15.88
N HIS A 864 11.25 16.27 -16.32
CA HIS A 864 11.50 16.61 -17.71
C HIS A 864 12.94 16.21 -18.12
N PHE A 865 13.20 15.95 -19.41
CA PHE A 865 14.52 15.58 -19.94
C PHE A 865 15.67 16.44 -19.44
N ALA A 866 15.50 17.77 -19.35
CA ALA A 866 16.49 18.69 -18.83
C ALA A 866 16.81 18.46 -17.35
N ASP A 867 15.82 18.09 -16.55
CA ASP A 867 15.99 17.77 -15.13
C ASP A 867 16.65 16.39 -14.98
N VAL A 868 16.30 15.42 -15.83
CA VAL A 868 16.97 14.10 -15.90
C VAL A 868 18.46 14.28 -16.24
N HIS A 869 18.78 15.17 -17.19
CA HIS A 869 20.18 15.47 -17.56
C HIS A 869 21.00 15.93 -16.35
N LYS A 870 20.46 16.91 -15.60
CA LYS A 870 21.12 17.40 -14.36
C LYS A 870 21.25 16.28 -13.32
N LEU A 871 20.22 15.46 -13.16
CA LEU A 871 20.24 14.33 -12.22
C LEU A 871 21.34 13.33 -12.57
N VAL A 872 21.48 12.95 -13.83
CA VAL A 872 22.56 12.05 -14.30
C VAL A 872 23.94 12.62 -13.98
N GLU A 873 24.19 13.92 -14.21
CA GLU A 873 25.45 14.56 -13.84
C GLU A 873 25.75 14.46 -12.33
N ILE A 874 24.69 14.63 -11.50
CA ILE A 874 24.80 14.52 -10.04
C ILE A 874 25.14 13.10 -9.61
N LEU A 875 24.43 12.10 -10.15
CA LEU A 875 24.67 10.69 -9.82
C LEU A 875 26.09 10.26 -10.21
N ARG A 876 26.58 10.75 -11.36
CA ARG A 876 27.97 10.53 -11.79
C ARG A 876 28.99 11.17 -10.84
N LYS A 877 28.80 12.43 -10.46
CA LYS A 877 29.66 13.11 -9.47
C LYS A 877 29.70 12.36 -8.13
N LEU A 878 28.58 11.83 -7.65
CA LEU A 878 28.54 11.01 -6.42
C LEU A 878 29.42 9.76 -6.55
N SER A 879 29.32 9.06 -7.67
CA SER A 879 30.08 7.84 -7.89
C SER A 879 31.56 8.11 -8.22
N GLU A 880 31.88 9.23 -8.88
CA GLU A 880 33.26 9.70 -9.09
C GLU A 880 33.97 10.03 -7.77
N GLY A 881 33.22 10.39 -6.73
CA GLY A 881 33.73 10.53 -5.37
C GLY A 881 34.07 9.21 -4.66
N GLY A 882 34.05 8.07 -5.35
CA GLY A 882 34.32 6.72 -4.81
C GLY A 882 33.12 6.02 -4.19
N ASN A 883 31.97 6.68 -4.12
CA ASN A 883 30.76 6.08 -3.57
C ASN A 883 30.10 5.09 -4.54
N THR A 884 29.34 4.17 -4.01
CA THR A 884 28.52 3.26 -4.80
C THR A 884 27.13 3.86 -4.98
N VAL A 885 26.64 3.91 -6.21
CA VAL A 885 25.30 4.41 -6.53
C VAL A 885 24.50 3.29 -7.19
N VAL A 886 23.44 2.83 -6.52
CA VAL A 886 22.51 1.82 -7.02
C VAL A 886 21.19 2.49 -7.30
N VAL A 887 20.73 2.43 -8.55
CA VAL A 887 19.50 3.10 -9.00
C VAL A 887 18.52 2.07 -9.56
N ILE A 888 17.34 1.98 -9.00
CA ILE A 888 16.23 1.26 -9.63
C ILE A 888 15.62 2.22 -10.65
N GLU A 889 15.64 1.87 -11.94
CA GLU A 889 15.23 2.78 -13.01
C GLU A 889 14.59 2.09 -14.21
N HIS A 890 13.75 2.88 -14.89
CA HIS A 890 13.11 2.52 -16.15
C HIS A 890 13.46 3.53 -17.27
N ASN A 891 13.94 4.72 -16.91
CA ASN A 891 14.31 5.76 -17.86
C ASN A 891 15.59 5.37 -18.64
N LEU A 892 15.44 5.24 -19.95
CA LEU A 892 16.52 4.77 -20.82
C LEU A 892 17.70 5.74 -20.88
N ASP A 893 17.47 7.04 -20.68
CA ASP A 893 18.53 8.05 -20.63
C ASP A 893 19.45 7.87 -19.40
N VAL A 894 18.90 7.44 -18.27
CA VAL A 894 19.70 7.07 -17.10
C VAL A 894 20.40 5.74 -17.31
N ILE A 895 19.66 4.74 -17.82
CA ILE A 895 20.17 3.37 -18.00
C ILE A 895 21.36 3.35 -18.95
N LYS A 896 21.30 4.09 -20.08
CA LYS A 896 22.41 4.17 -21.03
C LYS A 896 23.70 4.78 -20.44
N THR A 897 23.57 5.56 -19.35
CA THR A 897 24.71 6.21 -18.68
C THR A 897 25.32 5.39 -17.54
N ALA A 898 24.67 4.29 -17.15
CA ALA A 898 25.15 3.42 -16.06
C ALA A 898 26.46 2.71 -16.42
N ASP A 899 27.31 2.48 -15.44
CA ASP A 899 28.53 1.67 -15.60
C ASP A 899 28.20 0.17 -15.64
N TYR A 900 27.15 -0.23 -14.92
CA TYR A 900 26.71 -1.62 -14.80
C TYR A 900 25.20 -1.71 -14.71
N ILE A 901 24.63 -2.78 -15.25
CA ILE A 901 23.19 -3.07 -15.19
C ILE A 901 22.97 -4.46 -14.60
N ILE A 902 21.96 -4.56 -13.75
CA ILE A 902 21.39 -5.82 -13.27
C ILE A 902 19.94 -5.86 -13.75
N ASP A 903 19.65 -6.71 -14.75
CA ASP A 903 18.32 -6.79 -15.36
C ASP A 903 17.53 -7.96 -14.78
N MET A 904 16.37 -7.64 -14.20
CA MET A 904 15.48 -8.59 -13.52
C MET A 904 14.30 -8.96 -14.39
N GLY A 905 13.90 -10.24 -14.33
CA GLY A 905 12.74 -10.68 -15.12
C GLY A 905 12.56 -12.20 -15.12
N PRO A 906 12.11 -12.80 -16.26
CA PRO A 906 11.76 -12.17 -17.55
C PRO A 906 10.47 -11.34 -17.53
N GLU A 907 9.51 -11.72 -16.67
CA GLU A 907 8.20 -11.11 -16.54
C GLU A 907 7.97 -10.57 -15.11
N GLY A 908 6.76 -10.06 -14.84
CA GLY A 908 6.34 -9.68 -13.49
C GLY A 908 5.73 -10.84 -12.68
N GLY A 909 5.64 -10.67 -11.36
CA GLY A 909 5.03 -11.61 -10.44
C GLY A 909 5.66 -12.99 -10.43
N ASP A 910 4.85 -14.02 -10.48
CA ASP A 910 5.29 -15.43 -10.43
C ASP A 910 6.22 -15.84 -11.58
N ARG A 911 6.14 -15.13 -12.72
CA ARG A 911 6.97 -15.40 -13.90
C ARG A 911 8.28 -14.60 -13.89
N GLY A 912 8.46 -13.71 -12.91
CA GLY A 912 9.66 -12.93 -12.66
C GLY A 912 10.57 -13.52 -11.60
N GLY A 913 11.33 -12.66 -10.94
CA GLY A 913 12.12 -12.98 -9.75
C GLY A 913 13.47 -13.62 -10.02
N THR A 914 14.00 -13.51 -11.24
CA THR A 914 15.34 -13.99 -11.62
C THR A 914 16.18 -12.84 -12.24
N VAL A 915 17.50 -13.00 -12.23
CA VAL A 915 18.40 -12.12 -12.99
C VAL A 915 18.55 -12.69 -14.38
N ILE A 916 18.14 -11.89 -15.40
CA ILE A 916 18.22 -12.30 -16.81
C ILE A 916 19.60 -11.99 -17.36
N ALA A 917 20.10 -10.79 -17.06
CA ALA A 917 21.34 -10.30 -17.61
C ALA A 917 22.05 -9.38 -16.60
N LYS A 918 23.38 -9.35 -16.65
CA LYS A 918 24.21 -8.46 -15.86
C LYS A 918 25.46 -8.08 -16.65
N GLY A 919 25.89 -6.85 -16.55
CA GLY A 919 27.05 -6.33 -17.27
C GLY A 919 26.92 -4.86 -17.64
N THR A 920 27.76 -4.39 -18.56
CA THR A 920 27.63 -3.04 -19.12
C THR A 920 26.41 -2.91 -20.01
N PRO A 921 25.88 -1.70 -20.28
CA PRO A 921 24.78 -1.51 -21.24
C PRO A 921 25.03 -2.19 -22.59
N GLU A 922 26.27 -2.16 -23.09
CA GLU A 922 26.66 -2.78 -24.36
C GLU A 922 26.62 -4.31 -24.32
N GLU A 923 26.82 -4.91 -23.17
CA GLU A 923 26.70 -6.36 -22.95
C GLU A 923 25.24 -6.79 -22.84
N ILE A 924 24.42 -5.99 -22.14
CA ILE A 924 22.97 -6.28 -21.97
C ILE A 924 22.24 -6.28 -23.31
N VAL A 925 22.57 -5.38 -24.22
CA VAL A 925 22.02 -5.32 -25.58
C VAL A 925 22.16 -6.64 -26.36
N LYS A 926 23.20 -7.43 -26.04
CA LYS A 926 23.45 -8.73 -26.70
C LYS A 926 22.61 -9.87 -26.17
N VAL A 927 21.85 -9.65 -25.10
CA VAL A 927 21.00 -10.68 -24.47
C VAL A 927 19.58 -10.56 -25.02
N PRO A 928 19.10 -11.51 -25.86
CA PRO A 928 17.78 -11.40 -26.50
C PRO A 928 16.61 -11.40 -25.54
N GLU A 929 16.75 -12.07 -24.39
CA GLU A 929 15.72 -12.17 -23.36
C GLU A 929 15.54 -10.89 -22.55
N SER A 930 16.51 -9.96 -22.62
CA SER A 930 16.45 -8.69 -21.92
C SER A 930 15.60 -7.67 -22.67
N TYR A 931 14.41 -7.40 -22.18
CA TYR A 931 13.61 -6.30 -22.73
C TYR A 931 14.33 -4.95 -22.59
N THR A 932 14.96 -4.70 -21.44
CA THR A 932 15.77 -3.50 -21.24
C THR A 932 16.85 -3.36 -22.31
N GLY A 933 17.56 -4.45 -22.63
CA GLY A 933 18.57 -4.46 -23.69
C GLY A 933 18.01 -4.12 -25.08
N GLN A 934 16.83 -4.66 -25.42
CA GLN A 934 16.17 -4.36 -26.70
C GLN A 934 15.86 -2.88 -26.86
N TYR A 935 15.34 -2.21 -25.82
CA TYR A 935 15.00 -0.78 -25.87
C TYR A 935 16.22 0.13 -25.75
N VAL A 936 17.21 -0.20 -24.93
CA VAL A 936 18.44 0.61 -24.77
C VAL A 936 19.27 0.64 -26.05
N LYS A 937 19.21 -0.39 -26.88
CA LYS A 937 19.95 -0.51 -28.13
C LYS A 937 19.83 0.75 -28.99
N ARG A 938 18.62 1.24 -29.22
CA ARG A 938 18.36 2.45 -30.02
C ARG A 938 19.00 3.72 -29.44
N TYR A 939 19.17 3.79 -28.13
CA TYR A 939 19.78 4.94 -27.43
C TYR A 939 21.31 4.90 -27.46
N LEU A 940 21.91 3.72 -27.55
CA LEU A 940 23.37 3.55 -27.70
C LEU A 940 23.80 3.78 -29.15
N GLU A 941 23.05 3.28 -30.14
CA GLU A 941 23.33 3.43 -31.56
C GLU A 941 23.17 4.89 -32.03
N ASN A 942 22.18 5.62 -31.53
CA ASN A 942 21.96 7.05 -31.86
C ASN A 942 22.92 8.00 -31.13
N GLY A 943 23.73 7.48 -30.19
CA GLY A 943 24.76 8.27 -29.48
C GLY A 943 25.96 8.62 -30.36
N ASP A 944 26.26 7.85 -31.41
CA ASP A 944 27.41 8.01 -32.34
C ASP A 944 27.06 8.70 -33.65
N ALA A 945 25.77 8.99 -33.92
CA ALA A 945 25.42 9.82 -35.10
C ALA A 945 25.85 11.27 -34.80
N GLY A 946 27.11 11.55 -35.07
CA GLY A 946 27.61 12.90 -35.14
C GLY A 946 26.77 13.75 -36.09
N LEU A 947 26.57 14.98 -35.68
CA LEU A 947 26.10 16.05 -36.53
C LEU A 947 27.09 16.21 -37.72
N ASP A 948 26.88 15.46 -38.78
CA ASP A 948 27.34 15.80 -40.11
C ASP A 948 26.12 15.75 -41.06
N ASP A 949 25.69 16.94 -41.38
CA ASP A 949 24.80 17.53 -42.36
C ASP A 949 23.55 18.22 -41.79
#